data_27af38aeabbf94459aa4e2df1b847705
#
_entry.id   27af38aeabbf94459aa4e2df1b847705
#
_cell.length_a   1.000
_cell.length_b   1.000
_cell.length_c   1.000
_cell.angle_alpha   90.00
_cell.angle_beta   90.00
_cell.angle_gamma   90.00
#
_symmetry.space_group_name_H-M   'P 1'
#
loop_
_entity.id
_entity.type
_entity.pdbx_description
1 polymer ?
#
loop_
_entity_poly.entity_id
_entity_poly.type
_entity_poly.pdbx_seq_one_letter_code
_entity_poly.pdbx_strand_id
1 'polypeptide(L)'
;MHLQSMAKSTTQMNNFCTPLPSLRLNYRLSSSFVTPNQGQKFFSKGSLSLKRGWKHSMYVNGRPVLKDGNLSINGKDALTGVPDNIVVTPFTNTSAFVGATSSDSCSRHVFKLGVIQDVRLLCLFRFKIWWMIPRMGTSASDIPIETQMLLLEARKGSTSDASVDSTSYILFLPILDGEFRSSLQGNSSNELEFCVESGDPAIVTSESLQAVFVNFGDHPFDLVKESMKILESHFGTFAVRETKQMPGMLDWFGWCTWDAFYQEVNPQGIKDGLKSLSEGGTPAKFLIIDDGWQDVTNEFQKEGEPYVDGSQFGGRLVSIKENNKFRGTANGDQSEASGLKDFVSDIKRNFGLKYVYVWHALLGYWGGLVPNVPGTKMYNPEMKYPVQSPGNLANMRDISMDCMEKYGIGAMDPTKASQFYDDLHKYLVSQDVDGVKVDVQNILETICAGLGGRVSLTRQFQQALEESIAANFQDNSIICCMGQSTDSIYHSKRSAITRASDDYYPKNPTTQTLHIAAVAFNSIFLGEVVVPDWDMFYSRHCAAEFHAAARAVGGCGIYVSDKPGEHDFEILKRLVLTDGSVLRAKHPGRPSRDCLFSDPVMDGKSLLKIWNLNNCTGVIGVFNCQGAGSWPCLENTVQENFDSEISGKVFPRDVEYFEEVSGKLWTGDCAVYSFNTGSLFRLPTDESFGVALKVMQCDVFTVSPIKIYNQTIQFAPIGLMNMYNSGGAVDSVEFIRDRIHVKGRGGGSFGAYSSTKPNSCFINSNNEEFKFSAEDNLLTITIPSITKSWDIALSY
;
A
#
# COMPACT_ATOMS: atom_id res chain seq x y z
N MET A 1 17.35 -23.00 -19.72
CA MET A 1 18.02 -23.23 -21.01
C MET A 1 16.95 -23.18 -22.08
N HIS A 2 17.01 -22.23 -22.97
CA HIS A 2 16.20 -21.83 -24.12
C HIS A 2 15.34 -20.58 -23.90
N LEU A 3 16.00 -19.44 -23.98
CA LEU A 3 15.46 -18.16 -24.42
C LEU A 3 16.63 -17.39 -25.06
N GLN A 4 16.94 -17.73 -26.30
CA GLN A 4 17.74 -16.90 -27.20
C GLN A 4 17.15 -17.11 -28.60
N SER A 5 16.38 -16.14 -29.01
CA SER A 5 16.26 -15.65 -30.39
C SER A 5 14.92 -14.92 -30.56
N MET A 6 15.00 -13.62 -30.61
CA MET A 6 14.19 -12.73 -31.45
C MET A 6 14.51 -11.27 -31.12
N ALA A 7 15.70 -10.89 -31.54
CA ALA A 7 16.04 -9.49 -31.80
C ALA A 7 16.55 -9.44 -33.22
N LYS A 8 15.69 -8.99 -34.17
CA LYS A 8 16.02 -8.29 -35.43
C LYS A 8 14.86 -8.40 -36.41
N SER A 9 14.09 -7.33 -36.51
CA SER A 9 13.65 -6.78 -37.80
C SER A 9 12.89 -5.47 -37.58
N THR A 10 13.62 -4.36 -37.55
CA THR A 10 13.14 -3.03 -37.91
C THR A 10 13.20 -2.93 -39.42
N THR A 11 12.08 -2.77 -40.10
CA THR A 11 12.04 -2.08 -41.40
C THR A 11 10.62 -1.61 -41.72
N GLN A 12 10.48 -0.30 -41.76
CA GLN A 12 9.60 0.56 -42.56
C GLN A 12 8.19 0.07 -42.95
N MET A 13 7.16 0.83 -42.51
CA MET A 13 6.10 1.22 -43.45
C MET A 13 5.59 2.63 -43.11
N ASN A 14 5.87 3.52 -44.05
CA ASN A 14 5.31 4.86 -44.16
C ASN A 14 3.96 4.83 -44.91
N ASN A 15 3.08 5.76 -44.48
CA ASN A 15 2.03 6.40 -45.28
C ASN A 15 0.84 5.58 -45.77
N PHE A 16 -0.34 6.00 -45.27
CA PHE A 16 -1.45 6.42 -46.13
C PHE A 16 -2.55 7.07 -45.26
N CYS A 17 -2.62 8.39 -45.33
CA CYS A 17 -3.80 9.20 -44.97
C CYS A 17 -4.59 9.51 -46.24
N THR A 18 -5.88 9.18 -46.27
CA THR A 18 -6.85 9.87 -47.13
C THR A 18 -8.18 10.08 -46.34
N PRO A 19 -8.80 11.25 -46.42
CA PRO A 19 -10.01 11.57 -45.67
C PRO A 19 -11.28 11.22 -46.45
N LEU A 20 -12.33 10.81 -45.75
CA LEU A 20 -13.69 10.66 -46.29
C LEU A 20 -14.64 11.68 -45.67
N PRO A 21 -15.71 12.09 -46.36
CA PRO A 21 -16.38 13.38 -46.17
C PRO A 21 -17.51 13.37 -45.14
N SER A 22 -17.72 14.55 -44.60
CA SER A 22 -18.74 14.93 -43.64
C SER A 22 -20.17 14.77 -44.16
N LEU A 23 -21.05 14.15 -43.35
CA LEU A 23 -22.52 14.26 -43.45
C LEU A 23 -23.03 15.02 -42.21
N ARG A 24 -23.57 16.22 -42.47
CA ARG A 24 -24.32 17.03 -41.49
C ARG A 24 -25.73 16.51 -41.37
N LEU A 25 -26.18 16.24 -40.16
CA LEU A 25 -27.60 16.11 -39.80
C LEU A 25 -27.91 17.08 -38.66
N ASN A 26 -28.78 18.04 -38.97
CA ASN A 26 -29.33 19.01 -38.04
C ASN A 26 -30.47 18.36 -37.24
N TYR A 27 -30.43 18.46 -35.91
CA TYR A 27 -31.62 18.39 -35.08
C TYR A 27 -31.68 19.55 -34.10
N ARG A 28 -32.85 20.21 -34.09
CA ARG A 28 -33.20 21.34 -33.23
C ARG A 28 -33.47 20.88 -31.80
N LEU A 29 -32.88 21.61 -30.87
CA LEU A 29 -33.20 21.56 -29.44
C LEU A 29 -34.39 22.49 -29.14
N SER A 30 -35.37 21.99 -28.44
CA SER A 30 -36.40 22.79 -27.76
C SER A 30 -36.04 22.86 -26.26
N SER A 31 -35.83 24.06 -25.76
CA SER A 31 -35.58 24.38 -24.36
C SER A 31 -36.86 24.47 -23.56
N SER A 32 -36.93 23.91 -22.37
CA SER A 32 -37.86 24.32 -21.33
C SER A 32 -37.12 24.52 -20.02
N PHE A 33 -37.08 25.76 -19.58
CA PHE A 33 -36.57 26.20 -18.28
C PHE A 33 -37.55 25.85 -17.16
N VAL A 34 -37.04 25.35 -16.06
CA VAL A 34 -37.71 25.36 -14.76
C VAL A 34 -36.76 25.91 -13.72
N THR A 35 -37.11 27.02 -13.13
CA THR A 35 -36.46 27.69 -12.03
C THR A 35 -36.78 27.03 -10.69
N PRO A 36 -35.84 26.91 -9.74
CA PRO A 36 -36.17 26.53 -8.36
C PRO A 36 -36.41 27.76 -7.48
N ASN A 37 -37.40 27.61 -6.64
CA ASN A 37 -37.80 28.57 -5.63
C ASN A 37 -36.97 28.47 -4.35
N GLN A 38 -36.82 29.62 -3.70
CA GLN A 38 -36.11 29.88 -2.44
C GLN A 38 -36.85 29.33 -1.21
N GLY A 39 -36.02 29.02 -0.17
CA GLY A 39 -36.40 29.23 1.23
C GLY A 39 -36.08 28.09 2.18
N GLN A 40 -35.20 28.20 3.06
CA GLN A 40 -35.27 28.66 4.45
C GLN A 40 -34.03 28.28 5.27
N LYS A 41 -33.60 29.27 6.04
CA LYS A 41 -32.50 29.19 7.03
C LYS A 41 -32.93 28.42 8.28
N PHE A 42 -32.06 27.60 8.83
CA PHE A 42 -32.00 27.37 10.27
C PHE A 42 -30.57 27.43 10.78
N PHE A 43 -30.33 28.39 11.65
CA PHE A 43 -29.14 28.48 12.51
C PHE A 43 -29.35 27.63 13.75
N SER A 44 -28.37 26.85 14.19
CA SER A 44 -28.16 26.60 15.61
C SER A 44 -26.66 26.54 15.93
N LYS A 45 -26.28 27.43 16.84
CA LYS A 45 -24.95 27.53 17.43
C LYS A 45 -24.75 26.37 18.42
N GLY A 46 -23.62 25.70 18.32
CA GLY A 46 -23.09 24.83 19.34
C GLY A 46 -21.57 24.96 19.37
N SER A 47 -21.05 25.83 20.22
CA SER A 47 -19.61 26.00 20.44
C SER A 47 -19.11 24.88 21.33
N LEU A 48 -18.18 24.05 20.84
CA LEU A 48 -17.29 23.24 21.66
C LEU A 48 -15.85 23.69 21.41
N SER A 49 -15.30 24.42 22.34
CA SER A 49 -13.90 24.84 22.36
C SER A 49 -13.02 23.66 22.74
N LEU A 50 -12.23 23.14 21.82
CA LEU A 50 -11.05 22.33 22.11
C LEU A 50 -9.81 23.17 21.84
N LYS A 51 -9.27 23.75 22.92
CA LYS A 51 -7.93 24.34 22.90
C LYS A 51 -6.91 23.21 22.85
N ARG A 52 -6.36 22.93 21.65
CA ARG A 52 -5.02 22.36 21.49
C ARG A 52 -4.15 23.43 20.87
N GLY A 53 -3.12 23.84 21.63
CA GLY A 53 -2.16 24.83 21.19
C GLY A 53 -1.25 24.26 20.10
N TRP A 54 -1.57 24.55 18.87
CA TRP A 54 -0.64 24.45 17.74
C TRP A 54 0.13 25.76 17.67
N LYS A 55 1.45 25.69 17.74
CA LYS A 55 2.29 26.82 17.33
C LYS A 55 2.12 26.95 15.82
N HIS A 56 1.16 27.74 15.38
CA HIS A 56 1.10 28.24 14.02
C HIS A 56 2.31 29.19 13.83
N SER A 57 3.32 28.73 13.12
CA SER A 57 4.25 29.60 12.43
C SER A 57 3.40 30.47 11.50
N MET A 58 3.45 31.79 11.69
CA MET A 58 2.74 32.75 10.85
C MET A 58 3.40 32.75 9.45
N TYR A 59 2.92 31.90 8.54
CA TYR A 59 3.22 32.04 7.13
C TYR A 59 2.32 33.13 6.53
N VAL A 60 2.84 34.33 6.49
CA VAL A 60 2.23 35.43 5.75
C VAL A 60 2.61 35.25 4.29
N ASN A 61 1.64 34.83 3.43
CA ASN A 61 1.72 34.72 1.96
C ASN A 61 2.66 33.65 1.37
N GLY A 62 2.55 32.41 1.81
CA GLY A 62 3.35 31.30 1.26
C GLY A 62 2.72 30.50 0.10
N ARG A 63 1.48 30.81 -0.29
CA ARG A 63 0.74 30.04 -1.33
C ARG A 63 1.44 30.06 -2.70
N PRO A 64 1.25 29.02 -3.52
CA PRO A 64 1.70 29.01 -4.90
C PRO A 64 1.11 30.16 -5.71
N VAL A 65 1.95 30.94 -6.39
CA VAL A 65 1.55 32.05 -7.25
C VAL A 65 2.42 32.06 -8.50
N LEU A 66 1.80 32.39 -9.63
CA LEU A 66 2.50 32.63 -10.89
C LEU A 66 2.92 34.12 -10.93
N LYS A 67 4.22 34.38 -11.05
CA LYS A 67 4.78 35.72 -11.11
C LYS A 67 5.96 35.74 -12.06
N ASP A 68 5.95 36.66 -13.00
CA ASP A 68 7.06 36.94 -13.95
C ASP A 68 7.53 35.65 -14.68
N GLY A 69 6.61 34.78 -15.09
CA GLY A 69 6.91 33.49 -15.73
C GLY A 69 7.48 32.40 -14.80
N ASN A 70 7.40 32.59 -13.48
CA ASN A 70 7.86 31.61 -12.50
C ASN A 70 6.69 31.19 -11.57
N LEU A 71 6.66 29.93 -11.18
CA LEU A 71 5.81 29.46 -10.09
C LEU A 71 6.58 29.60 -8.78
N SER A 72 6.22 30.62 -8.02
CA SER A 72 6.83 30.91 -6.71
C SER A 72 5.98 30.33 -5.60
N ILE A 73 6.63 29.65 -4.66
CA ILE A 73 6.00 29.02 -3.50
C ILE A 73 6.80 29.40 -2.26
N ASN A 74 6.13 29.97 -1.26
CA ASN A 74 6.78 30.49 -0.05
C ASN A 74 7.96 31.45 -0.35
N GLY A 75 7.79 32.30 -1.38
CA GLY A 75 8.79 33.28 -1.80
C GLY A 75 10.01 32.70 -2.52
N LYS A 76 9.96 31.45 -2.95
CA LYS A 76 11.00 30.80 -3.75
C LYS A 76 10.40 30.30 -5.07
N ASP A 77 11.17 30.43 -6.14
CA ASP A 77 10.78 29.89 -7.44
C ASP A 77 10.98 28.38 -7.45
N ALA A 78 9.86 27.67 -7.49
CA ALA A 78 9.81 26.21 -7.62
C ALA A 78 9.94 25.75 -9.07
N LEU A 79 9.37 26.54 -9.99
CA LEU A 79 9.46 26.34 -11.44
C LEU A 79 9.81 27.68 -12.10
N THR A 80 10.69 27.64 -13.10
CA THR A 80 11.04 28.81 -13.95
C THR A 80 10.61 28.58 -15.39
N GLY A 81 10.39 29.66 -16.16
CA GLY A 81 9.98 29.56 -17.55
C GLY A 81 8.60 28.92 -17.75
N VAL A 82 7.66 29.20 -16.84
CA VAL A 82 6.28 28.71 -16.90
C VAL A 82 5.56 29.34 -18.10
N PRO A 83 4.94 28.54 -19.00
CA PRO A 83 4.26 29.08 -20.17
C PRO A 83 3.00 29.90 -19.84
N ASP A 84 2.62 30.83 -20.70
CA ASP A 84 1.47 31.75 -20.51
C ASP A 84 0.10 31.06 -20.46
N ASN A 85 -0.02 29.84 -20.98
CA ASN A 85 -1.25 29.04 -20.95
C ASN A 85 -1.47 28.27 -19.64
N ILE A 86 -0.54 28.39 -18.69
CA ILE A 86 -0.68 27.78 -17.37
C ILE A 86 -1.52 28.68 -16.46
N VAL A 87 -2.45 28.07 -15.77
CA VAL A 87 -3.37 28.72 -14.83
C VAL A 87 -3.09 28.20 -13.43
N VAL A 88 -2.88 29.11 -12.48
CA VAL A 88 -2.72 28.78 -11.06
C VAL A 88 -3.92 29.35 -10.29
N THR A 89 -4.73 28.46 -9.72
CA THR A 89 -5.93 28.81 -8.95
C THR A 89 -5.63 28.60 -7.46
N PRO A 90 -5.45 29.67 -6.66
CA PRO A 90 -5.23 29.56 -5.22
C PRO A 90 -6.38 28.83 -4.52
N PHE A 91 -6.08 27.93 -3.59
CA PHE A 91 -7.09 27.16 -2.88
C PHE A 91 -7.06 27.39 -1.36
N THR A 92 -5.92 27.16 -0.71
CA THR A 92 -5.71 27.51 0.70
C THR A 92 -4.57 28.52 0.86
N ASN A 93 -4.12 28.80 2.09
CA ASN A 93 -2.96 29.65 2.34
C ASN A 93 -1.63 29.00 1.91
N THR A 94 -1.62 27.67 1.70
CA THR A 94 -0.43 26.88 1.36
C THR A 94 -0.58 26.14 0.04
N SER A 95 -1.77 26.08 -0.55
CA SER A 95 -2.05 25.25 -1.72
C SER A 95 -2.75 25.98 -2.85
N ALA A 96 -2.58 25.42 -4.05
CA ALA A 96 -3.26 25.85 -5.28
C ALA A 96 -3.52 24.67 -6.20
N PHE A 97 -4.46 24.83 -7.11
CA PHE A 97 -4.58 24.00 -8.30
C PHE A 97 -3.81 24.61 -9.46
N VAL A 98 -3.17 23.76 -10.23
CA VAL A 98 -2.46 24.13 -11.45
C VAL A 98 -3.09 23.39 -12.62
N GLY A 99 -3.36 24.12 -13.68
CA GLY A 99 -3.93 23.61 -14.91
C GLY A 99 -3.44 24.37 -16.12
N ALA A 100 -4.01 24.08 -17.28
CA ALA A 100 -3.64 24.72 -18.53
C ALA A 100 -4.81 24.82 -19.50
N THR A 101 -4.66 25.72 -20.49
CA THR A 101 -5.54 25.85 -21.64
C THR A 101 -4.81 25.52 -22.94
N SER A 102 -5.57 25.09 -23.97
CA SER A 102 -5.09 24.78 -25.31
C SER A 102 -6.00 25.39 -26.36
N SER A 103 -5.46 25.70 -27.55
CA SER A 103 -6.26 26.06 -28.71
C SER A 103 -7.07 24.88 -29.27
N ASP A 104 -6.59 23.67 -29.03
CA ASP A 104 -7.16 22.43 -29.57
C ASP A 104 -7.94 21.65 -28.51
N SER A 105 -9.03 21.02 -28.92
CA SER A 105 -9.80 20.13 -28.06
C SER A 105 -9.42 18.67 -28.35
N CYS A 106 -8.80 18.00 -27.39
CA CYS A 106 -8.29 16.63 -27.52
C CYS A 106 -8.67 15.74 -26.33
N SER A 107 -8.67 14.45 -26.53
CA SER A 107 -8.84 13.46 -25.44
C SER A 107 -7.58 13.26 -24.60
N ARG A 108 -6.45 13.77 -25.07
CA ARG A 108 -5.16 13.72 -24.37
C ARG A 108 -4.33 14.96 -24.69
N HIS A 109 -3.83 15.60 -23.64
CA HIS A 109 -2.88 16.73 -23.73
C HIS A 109 -1.64 16.45 -22.89
N VAL A 110 -0.50 17.01 -23.30
CA VAL A 110 0.71 17.14 -22.49
C VAL A 110 1.08 18.61 -22.43
N PHE A 111 1.04 19.19 -21.23
CA PHE A 111 1.33 20.60 -21.00
C PHE A 111 2.66 20.77 -20.28
N LYS A 112 3.47 21.74 -20.69
CA LYS A 112 4.69 22.14 -19.99
C LYS A 112 4.34 23.00 -18.78
N LEU A 113 4.97 22.72 -17.62
CA LEU A 113 4.81 23.52 -16.40
C LEU A 113 5.99 24.45 -16.13
N GLY A 114 7.16 24.15 -16.67
CA GLY A 114 8.38 24.92 -16.43
C GLY A 114 9.55 24.04 -16.01
N VAL A 115 10.70 24.67 -15.77
CA VAL A 115 11.98 24.01 -15.50
C VAL A 115 12.17 23.76 -14.01
N ILE A 116 12.56 22.52 -13.68
CA ILE A 116 13.06 22.11 -12.35
C ILE A 116 14.52 21.67 -12.51
N GLN A 117 15.39 22.25 -11.68
CA GLN A 117 16.78 21.79 -11.57
C GLN A 117 17.35 22.13 -10.19
N ASP A 118 18.43 21.45 -9.81
CA ASP A 118 19.19 21.67 -8.56
C ASP A 118 18.36 21.48 -7.27
N VAL A 119 17.39 20.57 -7.31
CA VAL A 119 16.56 20.17 -6.16
C VAL A 119 16.68 18.67 -5.92
N ARG A 120 16.50 18.23 -4.69
CA ARG A 120 16.26 16.79 -4.45
C ARG A 120 14.78 16.51 -4.65
N LEU A 121 14.46 15.44 -5.36
CA LEU A 121 13.09 15.05 -5.62
C LEU A 121 12.88 13.55 -5.39
N LEU A 122 11.65 13.22 -5.04
CA LEU A 122 11.12 11.87 -4.94
C LEU A 122 9.85 11.77 -5.78
N CYS A 123 9.83 10.84 -6.71
CA CYS A 123 8.65 10.47 -7.49
C CYS A 123 8.11 9.12 -7.03
N LEU A 124 6.78 8.96 -7.07
CA LEU A 124 6.12 7.68 -7.13
C LEU A 124 5.44 7.58 -8.50
N PHE A 125 5.85 6.62 -9.32
CA PHE A 125 5.38 6.50 -10.69
C PHE A 125 5.00 5.06 -11.04
N ARG A 126 4.06 4.88 -11.95
CA ARG A 126 3.69 3.56 -12.45
C ARG A 126 4.70 3.09 -13.48
N PHE A 127 5.53 2.12 -13.10
CA PHE A 127 6.50 1.53 -14.00
C PHE A 127 5.90 0.41 -14.87
N LYS A 128 4.78 -0.15 -14.43
CA LYS A 128 3.83 -1.01 -15.14
C LYS A 128 2.43 -0.44 -14.96
N ILE A 129 1.49 -0.81 -15.78
CA ILE A 129 0.09 -0.40 -15.66
C ILE A 129 -0.51 -0.61 -14.27
N TRP A 130 -0.06 -1.63 -13.54
CA TRP A 130 -0.60 -2.05 -12.25
C TRP A 130 0.05 -1.37 -11.05
N TRP A 131 1.37 -1.06 -11.12
CA TRP A 131 2.22 -0.88 -9.96
C TRP A 131 3.09 0.36 -10.01
N MET A 132 3.24 1.02 -8.86
CA MET A 132 4.18 2.12 -8.65
C MET A 132 5.50 1.65 -8.04
N ILE A 133 6.58 2.40 -8.34
CA ILE A 133 7.87 2.34 -7.68
C ILE A 133 8.40 3.75 -7.44
N PRO A 134 9.38 3.93 -6.52
CA PRO A 134 10.03 5.22 -6.30
C PRO A 134 11.07 5.53 -7.37
N ARG A 135 11.30 6.84 -7.59
CA ARG A 135 12.45 7.39 -8.31
C ARG A 135 12.93 8.64 -7.62
N MET A 136 14.24 8.72 -7.34
CA MET A 136 14.90 9.90 -6.81
C MET A 136 15.66 10.59 -7.93
N GLY A 137 15.78 11.91 -7.82
CA GLY A 137 16.49 12.70 -8.82
C GLY A 137 16.81 14.12 -8.34
N THR A 138 17.31 14.95 -9.25
CA THR A 138 17.73 16.33 -8.98
C THR A 138 17.19 17.34 -9.98
N SER A 139 16.54 16.87 -11.04
CA SER A 139 16.00 17.71 -12.12
C SER A 139 14.74 17.09 -12.72
N ALA A 140 13.99 17.86 -13.52
CA ALA A 140 12.78 17.35 -14.14
C ALA A 140 13.06 16.19 -15.11
N SER A 141 14.24 16.12 -15.74
CA SER A 141 14.60 14.99 -16.61
C SER A 141 14.67 13.63 -15.89
N ASP A 142 14.75 13.64 -14.55
CA ASP A 142 14.73 12.42 -13.72
C ASP A 142 13.31 11.93 -13.40
N ILE A 143 12.27 12.75 -13.71
CA ILE A 143 10.86 12.44 -13.39
C ILE A 143 10.28 11.54 -14.46
N PRO A 144 9.93 10.28 -14.13
CA PRO A 144 9.39 9.32 -15.11
C PRO A 144 7.98 9.70 -15.58
N ILE A 145 7.63 9.19 -16.77
CA ILE A 145 6.24 9.19 -17.26
C ILE A 145 5.36 8.40 -16.28
N GLU A 146 4.08 8.77 -16.16
CA GLU A 146 3.13 8.17 -15.20
C GLU A 146 3.46 8.43 -13.72
N THR A 147 4.16 9.51 -13.39
CA THR A 147 4.37 9.96 -12.00
C THR A 147 3.04 10.43 -11.40
N GLN A 148 2.69 9.87 -10.24
CA GLN A 148 1.43 10.12 -9.51
C GLN A 148 1.64 10.88 -8.20
N MET A 149 2.87 11.03 -7.73
CA MET A 149 3.28 11.91 -6.63
C MET A 149 4.68 12.41 -6.91
N LEU A 150 4.90 13.72 -6.73
CA LEU A 150 6.22 14.35 -6.79
C LEU A 150 6.43 15.19 -5.52
N LEU A 151 7.46 14.86 -4.76
CA LEU A 151 7.89 15.60 -3.58
C LEU A 151 9.25 16.24 -3.84
N LEU A 152 9.34 17.57 -3.69
CA LEU A 152 10.58 18.34 -3.80
C LEU A 152 11.07 18.75 -2.40
N GLU A 153 12.38 18.68 -2.16
CA GLU A 153 13.02 19.30 -1.01
C GLU A 153 13.53 20.69 -1.36
N ALA A 154 12.90 21.72 -0.81
CA ALA A 154 13.30 23.11 -1.01
C ALA A 154 14.28 23.53 0.11
N ARG A 155 15.60 23.50 -0.16
CA ARG A 155 16.61 23.97 0.80
C ARG A 155 16.67 25.49 0.81
N LYS A 156 16.80 26.13 2.00
CA LYS A 156 17.17 27.54 2.07
C LYS A 156 18.62 27.71 1.58
N GLY A 157 18.84 28.68 0.70
CA GLY A 157 20.17 29.04 0.20
C GLY A 157 21.14 29.27 1.36
N SER A 158 22.41 28.89 1.14
CA SER A 158 23.51 29.01 2.10
C SER A 158 23.78 30.46 2.48
N THR A 159 23.12 30.98 3.50
CA THR A 159 23.66 32.00 4.35
C THR A 159 24.29 31.29 5.54
N SER A 160 25.50 31.75 5.91
CA SER A 160 26.45 31.11 6.82
C SER A 160 26.03 31.02 8.30
N ASP A 161 24.76 31.10 8.62
CA ASP A 161 24.20 30.79 9.95
C ASP A 161 23.39 29.49 9.90
N ALA A 162 24.08 28.41 10.16
CA ALA A 162 23.50 27.08 10.33
C ALA A 162 22.80 26.97 11.68
N SER A 163 21.67 27.66 11.86
CA SER A 163 20.67 27.27 12.85
C SER A 163 19.72 26.26 12.18
N VAL A 164 19.71 25.07 12.76
CA VAL A 164 18.91 23.90 12.46
C VAL A 164 17.49 24.27 12.03
N ASP A 165 16.97 23.56 10.97
CA ASP A 165 15.57 23.38 10.57
C ASP A 165 14.87 24.53 9.84
N SER A 166 15.26 24.75 8.58
CA SER A 166 14.37 25.46 7.65
C SER A 166 14.25 24.76 6.29
N THR A 167 14.28 23.44 6.30
CA THR A 167 13.92 22.63 5.12
C THR A 167 12.42 22.73 4.93
N SER A 168 11.95 23.10 3.75
CA SER A 168 10.55 23.02 3.37
C SER A 168 10.38 22.05 2.20
N TYR A 169 9.20 21.51 2.06
CA TYR A 169 8.85 20.54 1.03
C TYR A 169 7.73 21.07 0.16
N ILE A 170 7.76 20.76 -1.12
CA ILE A 170 6.71 21.08 -2.07
C ILE A 170 6.19 19.77 -2.65
N LEU A 171 4.88 19.58 -2.58
CA LEU A 171 4.19 18.39 -3.06
C LEU A 171 3.37 18.74 -4.30
N PHE A 172 3.54 17.96 -5.36
CA PHE A 172 2.71 17.99 -6.56
C PHE A 172 1.95 16.66 -6.63
N LEU A 173 0.64 16.72 -6.63
CA LEU A 173 -0.25 15.58 -6.82
C LEU A 173 -1.07 15.78 -8.09
N PRO A 174 -0.84 15.00 -9.15
CA PRO A 174 -1.76 14.94 -10.27
C PRO A 174 -3.09 14.33 -9.81
N ILE A 175 -4.20 14.93 -10.22
CA ILE A 175 -5.52 14.60 -9.72
C ILE A 175 -6.51 14.37 -10.87
N LEU A 176 -7.78 14.23 -10.55
CA LEU A 176 -8.86 14.10 -11.52
C LEU A 176 -9.50 15.47 -11.78
N ASP A 177 -9.79 15.78 -13.03
CA ASP A 177 -10.53 16.97 -13.44
C ASP A 177 -11.65 16.57 -14.39
N GLY A 178 -12.87 16.47 -13.88
CA GLY A 178 -14.01 15.91 -14.62
C GLY A 178 -13.80 14.46 -15.05
N GLU A 179 -13.83 14.18 -16.34
CA GLU A 179 -13.61 12.86 -16.91
C GLU A 179 -12.13 12.62 -17.31
N PHE A 180 -11.24 13.51 -16.90
CA PHE A 180 -9.81 13.44 -17.19
C PHE A 180 -9.01 13.09 -15.94
N ARG A 181 -8.06 12.19 -16.11
CA ARG A 181 -7.02 11.96 -15.10
C ARG A 181 -5.73 12.65 -15.49
N SER A 182 -4.94 13.04 -14.51
CA SER A 182 -3.63 13.65 -14.73
C SER A 182 -2.49 12.73 -14.29
N SER A 183 -1.31 12.92 -14.88
CA SER A 183 -0.02 12.39 -14.42
C SER A 183 1.08 13.39 -14.69
N LEU A 184 2.20 13.30 -13.97
CA LEU A 184 3.39 14.12 -14.17
C LEU A 184 4.44 13.36 -14.97
N GLN A 185 5.31 14.10 -15.64
CA GLN A 185 6.50 13.60 -16.30
C GLN A 185 7.54 14.70 -16.47
N GLY A 186 8.78 14.35 -16.71
CA GLY A 186 9.81 15.29 -17.11
C GLY A 186 10.25 15.07 -18.56
N ASN A 187 10.97 16.03 -19.11
CA ASN A 187 11.56 15.93 -20.43
C ASN A 187 13.07 16.21 -20.43
N SER A 188 13.73 15.98 -21.55
CA SER A 188 15.18 16.18 -21.71
C SER A 188 15.68 17.63 -21.57
N SER A 189 14.75 18.60 -21.54
CA SER A 189 15.05 20.01 -21.32
C SER A 189 14.91 20.44 -19.86
N ASN A 190 14.79 19.49 -18.93
CA ASN A 190 14.49 19.72 -17.51
C ASN A 190 13.16 20.45 -17.26
N GLU A 191 12.21 20.35 -18.18
CA GLU A 191 10.87 20.88 -18.00
C GLU A 191 9.98 19.81 -17.36
N LEU A 192 9.29 20.18 -16.29
CA LEU A 192 8.18 19.41 -15.73
C LEU A 192 6.98 19.56 -16.65
N GLU A 193 6.33 18.47 -16.94
CA GLU A 193 5.11 18.40 -17.74
C GLU A 193 4.01 17.65 -16.97
N PHE A 194 2.76 17.94 -17.32
CA PHE A 194 1.64 17.09 -16.90
C PHE A 194 0.82 16.66 -18.13
N CYS A 195 0.41 15.41 -18.09
CA CYS A 195 -0.51 14.82 -19.05
C CYS A 195 -1.91 14.81 -18.45
N VAL A 196 -2.93 15.15 -19.25
CA VAL A 196 -4.34 14.94 -18.95
C VAL A 196 -4.96 14.08 -20.05
N GLU A 197 -5.73 13.07 -19.67
CA GLU A 197 -6.33 12.14 -20.64
C GLU A 197 -7.64 11.53 -20.12
N SER A 198 -8.62 11.39 -21.03
CA SER A 198 -9.90 10.72 -20.77
C SER A 198 -9.88 9.22 -21.05
N GLY A 199 -8.95 8.74 -21.89
CA GLY A 199 -8.94 7.37 -22.40
C GLY A 199 -10.03 7.07 -23.44
N ASP A 200 -10.86 8.07 -23.78
CA ASP A 200 -11.94 7.94 -24.78
C ASP A 200 -11.82 9.04 -25.84
N PRO A 201 -11.62 8.69 -27.13
CA PRO A 201 -11.50 9.69 -28.20
C PRO A 201 -12.72 10.61 -28.37
N ALA A 202 -13.88 10.20 -27.87
CA ALA A 202 -15.08 11.02 -27.94
C ALA A 202 -15.17 12.06 -26.81
N ILE A 203 -14.37 11.92 -25.75
CA ILE A 203 -14.34 12.82 -24.60
C ILE A 203 -13.12 13.70 -24.73
N VAL A 204 -13.33 14.94 -25.15
CA VAL A 204 -12.27 15.91 -25.48
C VAL A 204 -12.43 17.18 -24.67
N THR A 205 -11.32 17.87 -24.41
CA THR A 205 -11.29 19.17 -23.74
C THR A 205 -10.24 20.07 -24.39
N SER A 206 -10.42 21.39 -24.28
CA SER A 206 -9.39 22.40 -24.57
C SER A 206 -8.81 23.02 -23.31
N GLU A 207 -9.26 22.58 -22.11
CA GLU A 207 -8.75 23.10 -20.84
C GLU A 207 -8.81 22.01 -19.75
N SER A 208 -7.87 22.08 -18.81
CA SER A 208 -7.96 21.38 -17.54
C SER A 208 -7.38 22.30 -16.48
N LEU A 209 -8.24 22.83 -15.62
CA LEU A 209 -7.87 23.90 -14.69
C LEU A 209 -7.46 23.36 -13.31
N GLN A 210 -7.78 22.11 -13.00
CA GLN A 210 -7.49 21.43 -11.75
C GLN A 210 -6.73 20.11 -11.98
N ALA A 211 -5.72 20.15 -12.87
CA ALA A 211 -4.97 18.95 -13.23
C ALA A 211 -3.98 18.50 -12.14
N VAL A 212 -3.35 19.45 -11.45
CA VAL A 212 -2.31 19.19 -10.45
C VAL A 212 -2.59 20.01 -9.19
N PHE A 213 -2.67 19.33 -8.05
CA PHE A 213 -2.73 19.99 -6.75
C PHE A 213 -1.31 20.22 -6.25
N VAL A 214 -1.00 21.44 -5.82
CA VAL A 214 0.31 21.83 -5.29
C VAL A 214 0.15 22.37 -3.89
N ASN A 215 0.96 21.85 -2.95
CA ASN A 215 0.96 22.26 -1.55
C ASN A 215 2.40 22.35 -1.02
N PHE A 216 2.63 23.09 0.06
CA PHE A 216 3.93 23.15 0.72
C PHE A 216 3.82 23.09 2.25
N GLY A 217 4.90 22.61 2.89
CA GLY A 217 5.00 22.50 4.34
C GLY A 217 6.42 22.18 4.80
N ASP A 218 6.63 22.17 6.11
CA ASP A 218 7.95 21.92 6.71
C ASP A 218 8.16 20.45 7.10
N HIS A 219 7.09 19.65 7.12
CA HIS A 219 7.14 18.23 7.46
C HIS A 219 6.59 17.38 6.32
N PRO A 220 7.36 16.47 5.73
CA PRO A 220 6.97 15.81 4.48
C PRO A 220 5.75 14.90 4.66
N PHE A 221 5.64 14.18 5.77
CA PHE A 221 4.51 13.27 6.02
C PHE A 221 3.23 14.03 6.36
N ASP A 222 3.30 15.11 7.16
CA ASP A 222 2.16 15.98 7.42
C ASP A 222 1.68 16.66 6.14
N LEU A 223 2.62 17.07 5.27
CA LEU A 223 2.29 17.69 3.99
C LEU A 223 1.45 16.76 3.10
N VAL A 224 1.83 15.48 2.98
CA VAL A 224 1.05 14.50 2.22
C VAL A 224 -0.30 14.24 2.90
N LYS A 225 -0.30 14.04 4.21
CA LYS A 225 -1.51 13.78 5.02
C LYS A 225 -2.54 14.91 4.90
N GLU A 226 -2.12 16.16 5.11
CA GLU A 226 -3.01 17.32 5.01
C GLU A 226 -3.48 17.55 3.55
N SER A 227 -2.62 17.32 2.57
CA SER A 227 -3.00 17.39 1.16
C SER A 227 -4.11 16.39 0.81
N MET A 228 -3.99 15.15 1.29
CA MET A 228 -5.03 14.14 1.05
C MET A 228 -6.35 14.46 1.76
N LYS A 229 -6.33 15.04 2.96
CA LYS A 229 -7.54 15.54 3.65
C LYS A 229 -8.20 16.70 2.92
N ILE A 230 -7.40 17.62 2.36
CA ILE A 230 -7.90 18.72 1.54
C ILE A 230 -8.60 18.16 0.29
N LEU A 231 -7.97 17.20 -0.40
CA LEU A 231 -8.50 16.58 -1.60
C LEU A 231 -9.72 15.68 -1.31
N GLU A 232 -9.76 14.96 -0.19
CA GLU A 232 -10.94 14.23 0.28
C GLU A 232 -12.15 15.15 0.39
N SER A 233 -11.97 16.31 1.04
CA SER A 233 -13.02 17.30 1.20
C SER A 233 -13.44 17.93 -0.13
N HIS A 234 -12.51 18.08 -1.08
CA HIS A 234 -12.76 18.66 -2.39
C HIS A 234 -13.53 17.70 -3.31
N PHE A 235 -13.10 16.45 -3.40
CA PHE A 235 -13.69 15.45 -4.29
C PHE A 235 -14.92 14.76 -3.69
N GLY A 236 -14.84 14.35 -2.43
CA GLY A 236 -15.87 13.52 -1.79
C GLY A 236 -16.01 12.09 -2.36
N THR A 237 -15.18 11.71 -3.33
CA THR A 237 -15.21 10.40 -4.02
C THR A 237 -14.36 9.34 -3.37
N PHE A 238 -13.36 9.72 -2.59
CA PHE A 238 -12.51 8.84 -1.80
C PHE A 238 -12.55 9.25 -0.32
N ALA A 239 -11.95 8.46 0.55
CA ALA A 239 -11.77 8.79 1.96
C ALA A 239 -10.32 8.53 2.41
N VAL A 240 -9.84 9.34 3.36
CA VAL A 240 -8.55 9.07 4.01
C VAL A 240 -8.65 7.85 4.91
N ARG A 241 -7.54 7.11 5.05
CA ARG A 241 -7.46 5.86 5.82
C ARG A 241 -8.01 5.98 7.25
N GLU A 242 -7.76 7.12 7.90
CA GLU A 242 -8.17 7.35 9.30
C GLU A 242 -9.69 7.34 9.51
N THR A 243 -10.48 7.58 8.46
CA THR A 243 -11.95 7.61 8.52
C THR A 243 -12.60 6.31 8.05
N LYS A 244 -11.82 5.37 7.49
CA LYS A 244 -12.30 4.08 7.00
C LYS A 244 -12.44 3.04 8.11
N GLN A 245 -13.41 2.15 7.96
CA GLN A 245 -13.51 0.94 8.80
C GLN A 245 -12.40 -0.04 8.43
N MET A 246 -11.56 -0.40 9.40
CA MET A 246 -10.49 -1.37 9.20
C MET A 246 -11.01 -2.79 9.31
N PRO A 247 -10.70 -3.68 8.35
CA PRO A 247 -11.07 -5.08 8.41
C PRO A 247 -10.39 -5.80 9.57
N GLY A 248 -11.15 -6.65 10.28
CA GLY A 248 -10.64 -7.37 11.44
C GLY A 248 -9.56 -8.39 11.14
N MET A 249 -9.41 -8.82 9.88
CA MET A 249 -8.36 -9.76 9.47
C MET A 249 -6.94 -9.22 9.69
N LEU A 250 -6.76 -7.90 9.73
CA LEU A 250 -5.45 -7.25 9.91
C LEU A 250 -4.73 -7.61 11.22
N ASP A 251 -5.47 -8.03 12.25
CA ASP A 251 -4.92 -8.37 13.56
C ASP A 251 -4.58 -9.87 13.70
N TRP A 252 -4.75 -10.65 12.61
CA TRP A 252 -4.60 -12.08 12.61
C TRP A 252 -3.62 -12.58 11.56
N PHE A 253 -2.83 -13.60 11.91
CA PHE A 253 -1.94 -14.28 10.99
C PHE A 253 -2.74 -15.03 9.93
N GLY A 254 -2.31 -14.89 8.67
CA GLY A 254 -2.96 -15.47 7.52
C GLY A 254 -2.09 -16.42 6.70
N TRP A 255 -2.77 -17.13 5.80
CA TRP A 255 -2.17 -17.94 4.77
C TRP A 255 -2.87 -17.68 3.43
N CYS A 256 -2.08 -17.48 2.37
CA CYS A 256 -2.54 -17.33 0.99
C CYS A 256 -2.13 -18.58 0.20
N THR A 257 -3.03 -19.10 -0.61
CA THR A 257 -2.79 -20.35 -1.35
C THR A 257 -1.99 -20.16 -2.64
N TRP A 258 -1.69 -18.91 -3.06
CA TRP A 258 -1.13 -18.65 -4.39
C TRP A 258 0.19 -19.39 -4.63
N ASP A 259 1.28 -19.02 -4.00
CA ASP A 259 2.57 -19.66 -4.26
C ASP A 259 2.63 -21.12 -3.79
N ALA A 260 1.73 -21.52 -2.89
CA ALA A 260 1.65 -22.91 -2.43
C ALA A 260 1.16 -23.84 -3.54
N PHE A 261 0.20 -23.40 -4.36
CA PHE A 261 -0.48 -24.24 -5.34
C PHE A 261 -0.66 -23.61 -6.71
N TYR A 262 -0.53 -22.28 -6.82
CA TYR A 262 -1.02 -21.52 -7.97
C TYR A 262 -2.47 -21.93 -8.28
N GLN A 263 -2.84 -22.10 -9.54
CA GLN A 263 -4.19 -22.50 -9.95
C GLN A 263 -4.57 -23.95 -9.58
N GLU A 264 -3.62 -24.75 -9.08
CA GLU A 264 -3.88 -26.14 -8.65
C GLU A 264 -4.40 -26.24 -7.19
N VAL A 265 -4.78 -25.12 -6.61
CA VAL A 265 -5.39 -25.09 -5.27
C VAL A 265 -6.58 -26.03 -5.17
N ASN A 266 -6.65 -26.79 -4.07
CA ASN A 266 -7.68 -27.79 -3.83
C ASN A 266 -8.00 -27.95 -2.33
N PRO A 267 -9.18 -28.49 -1.96
CA PRO A 267 -9.61 -28.61 -0.57
C PRO A 267 -8.66 -29.41 0.33
N GLN A 268 -8.07 -30.50 -0.16
CA GLN A 268 -7.19 -31.32 0.66
C GLN A 268 -5.88 -30.59 0.96
N GLY A 269 -5.26 -29.97 -0.05
CA GLY A 269 -4.04 -29.20 0.13
C GLY A 269 -4.24 -28.05 1.12
N ILE A 270 -5.40 -27.38 1.09
CA ILE A 270 -5.73 -26.33 2.07
C ILE A 270 -5.80 -26.91 3.49
N LYS A 271 -6.48 -28.05 3.69
CA LYS A 271 -6.54 -28.71 5.01
C LYS A 271 -5.16 -29.09 5.53
N ASP A 272 -4.30 -29.63 4.67
CA ASP A 272 -2.94 -30.04 5.02
C ASP A 272 -2.08 -28.83 5.43
N GLY A 273 -2.20 -27.71 4.73
CA GLY A 273 -1.49 -26.45 5.07
C GLY A 273 -1.95 -25.86 6.40
N LEU A 274 -3.25 -25.75 6.62
CA LEU A 274 -3.81 -25.26 7.88
C LEU A 274 -3.43 -26.14 9.07
N LYS A 275 -3.45 -27.47 8.87
CA LYS A 275 -3.03 -28.44 9.87
C LYS A 275 -1.56 -28.25 10.24
N SER A 276 -0.66 -28.19 9.24
CA SER A 276 0.79 -28.05 9.48
C SER A 276 1.15 -26.76 10.19
N LEU A 277 0.52 -25.62 9.85
CA LEU A 277 0.68 -24.34 10.54
C LEU A 277 0.22 -24.41 12.01
N SER A 278 -0.92 -25.06 12.25
CA SER A 278 -1.46 -25.23 13.60
C SER A 278 -0.58 -26.13 14.47
N GLU A 279 -0.10 -27.26 13.93
CA GLU A 279 0.80 -28.19 14.63
C GLU A 279 2.17 -27.54 14.96
N GLY A 280 2.66 -26.62 14.11
CA GLY A 280 3.86 -25.85 14.36
C GLY A 280 3.73 -24.72 15.39
N GLY A 281 2.51 -24.47 15.89
CA GLY A 281 2.24 -23.46 16.92
C GLY A 281 2.05 -22.03 16.39
N THR A 282 1.81 -21.88 15.10
CA THR A 282 1.47 -20.61 14.44
C THR A 282 0.17 -20.76 13.64
N PRO A 283 -0.99 -20.95 14.33
CA PRO A 283 -2.24 -21.24 13.66
C PRO A 283 -2.70 -20.04 12.82
N ALA A 284 -2.95 -20.26 11.53
CA ALA A 284 -3.59 -19.25 10.70
C ALA A 284 -5.03 -19.02 11.17
N LYS A 285 -5.43 -17.75 11.23
CA LYS A 285 -6.79 -17.31 11.57
C LYS A 285 -7.47 -16.60 10.39
N PHE A 286 -6.73 -16.37 9.34
CA PHE A 286 -7.14 -15.75 8.10
C PHE A 286 -6.63 -16.60 6.93
N LEU A 287 -7.47 -16.84 5.93
CA LEU A 287 -7.14 -17.61 4.73
C LEU A 287 -7.55 -16.81 3.50
N ILE A 288 -6.66 -16.74 2.50
CA ILE A 288 -6.99 -16.34 1.13
C ILE A 288 -6.94 -17.58 0.25
N ILE A 289 -8.08 -17.99 -0.30
CA ILE A 289 -8.14 -18.94 -1.41
C ILE A 289 -7.95 -18.12 -2.68
N ASP A 290 -6.75 -18.17 -3.23
CA ASP A 290 -6.36 -17.37 -4.38
C ASP A 290 -6.88 -17.96 -5.70
N ASP A 291 -6.44 -17.47 -6.86
CA ASP A 291 -6.87 -17.94 -8.19
C ASP A 291 -6.80 -19.48 -8.31
N GLY A 292 -7.82 -20.07 -8.92
CA GLY A 292 -7.93 -21.51 -9.15
C GLY A 292 -9.15 -22.20 -8.52
N TRP A 293 -10.04 -21.48 -7.83
CA TRP A 293 -11.28 -22.03 -7.25
C TRP A 293 -12.52 -21.83 -8.15
N GLN A 294 -12.49 -20.81 -9.03
CA GLN A 294 -13.64 -20.40 -9.87
C GLN A 294 -13.89 -21.34 -11.05
N ASP A 295 -15.14 -21.36 -11.51
CA ASP A 295 -15.57 -22.06 -12.73
C ASP A 295 -15.19 -21.25 -13.97
N VAL A 296 -14.06 -21.58 -14.56
CA VAL A 296 -13.44 -20.85 -15.68
C VAL A 296 -13.23 -21.78 -16.88
N THR A 297 -13.18 -21.19 -18.06
CA THR A 297 -12.75 -21.87 -19.28
C THR A 297 -11.65 -21.08 -19.95
N ASN A 298 -10.73 -21.79 -20.60
CA ASN A 298 -9.66 -21.18 -21.37
C ASN A 298 -9.60 -21.83 -22.76
N GLU A 299 -10.09 -21.13 -23.76
CA GLU A 299 -10.08 -21.63 -25.14
C GLU A 299 -8.69 -21.60 -25.80
N PHE A 300 -7.72 -20.91 -25.16
CA PHE A 300 -6.34 -20.76 -25.65
C PHE A 300 -5.37 -21.77 -25.03
N GLN A 301 -5.81 -22.53 -24.03
CA GLN A 301 -5.03 -23.57 -23.36
C GLN A 301 -5.95 -24.74 -23.01
N LYS A 302 -5.88 -25.82 -23.76
CA LYS A 302 -6.70 -27.01 -23.52
C LYS A 302 -5.95 -28.02 -22.67
N GLU A 303 -6.71 -28.82 -21.96
CA GLU A 303 -6.17 -29.92 -21.16
C GLU A 303 -5.39 -30.92 -22.06
N GLY A 304 -4.16 -31.24 -21.63
CA GLY A 304 -3.26 -32.13 -22.41
C GLY A 304 -2.44 -31.44 -23.48
N GLU A 305 -2.63 -30.15 -23.78
CA GLU A 305 -1.79 -29.39 -24.67
C GLU A 305 -0.56 -28.85 -23.94
N PRO A 306 0.59 -28.65 -24.64
CA PRO A 306 1.75 -28.00 -24.05
C PRO A 306 1.38 -26.61 -23.53
N TYR A 307 1.82 -26.29 -22.30
CA TYR A 307 1.57 -24.98 -21.70
C TYR A 307 2.18 -23.86 -22.57
N VAL A 308 1.39 -22.84 -22.84
CA VAL A 308 1.80 -21.60 -23.48
C VAL A 308 1.88 -20.52 -22.41
N ASP A 309 3.06 -19.91 -22.23
CA ASP A 309 3.29 -18.88 -21.24
C ASP A 309 2.33 -17.69 -21.44
N GLY A 310 1.68 -17.28 -20.36
CA GLY A 310 0.68 -16.21 -20.36
C GLY A 310 -0.73 -16.63 -20.84
N SER A 311 -0.94 -17.86 -21.32
CA SER A 311 -2.26 -18.30 -21.79
C SER A 311 -3.33 -18.25 -20.69
N GLN A 312 -2.94 -18.38 -19.41
CA GLN A 312 -3.85 -18.27 -18.25
C GLN A 312 -4.59 -16.93 -18.22
N PHE A 313 -3.99 -15.84 -18.71
CA PHE A 313 -4.63 -14.53 -18.77
C PHE A 313 -5.74 -14.41 -19.82
N GLY A 314 -5.89 -15.41 -20.70
CA GLY A 314 -7.01 -15.52 -21.63
C GLY A 314 -8.22 -16.29 -21.05
N GLY A 315 -8.12 -16.83 -19.84
CA GLY A 315 -9.20 -17.55 -19.17
C GLY A 315 -10.38 -16.63 -18.85
N ARG A 316 -11.61 -17.15 -18.93
CA ARG A 316 -12.86 -16.40 -18.70
C ARG A 316 -13.79 -17.13 -17.76
N LEU A 317 -14.52 -16.37 -16.95
CA LEU A 317 -15.50 -16.89 -16.00
C LEU A 317 -16.72 -17.45 -16.72
N VAL A 318 -17.09 -18.69 -16.41
CA VAL A 318 -18.29 -19.38 -16.95
C VAL A 318 -19.49 -19.15 -16.06
N SER A 319 -19.28 -19.12 -14.75
CA SER A 319 -20.31 -18.84 -13.73
C SER A 319 -19.67 -18.27 -12.46
N ILE A 320 -20.48 -17.65 -11.60
CA ILE A 320 -20.02 -17.11 -10.30
C ILE A 320 -19.74 -18.18 -9.24
N LYS A 321 -19.79 -19.46 -9.63
CA LYS A 321 -19.62 -20.60 -8.70
C LYS A 321 -18.23 -21.16 -8.73
N GLU A 322 -17.97 -22.08 -7.79
CA GLU A 322 -16.75 -22.87 -7.71
C GLU A 322 -16.63 -23.87 -8.86
N ASN A 323 -15.40 -24.26 -9.15
CA ASN A 323 -15.08 -25.31 -10.12
C ASN A 323 -15.24 -26.72 -9.52
N ASN A 324 -15.01 -27.74 -10.36
CA ASN A 324 -15.18 -29.14 -9.99
C ASN A 324 -14.30 -29.60 -8.80
N LYS A 325 -13.13 -28.97 -8.58
CA LYS A 325 -12.25 -29.29 -7.44
C LYS A 325 -12.93 -29.00 -6.09
N PHE A 326 -13.80 -28.02 -6.04
CA PHE A 326 -14.51 -27.57 -4.85
C PHE A 326 -15.98 -28.00 -4.79
N ARG A 327 -16.57 -28.55 -5.90
CA ARG A 327 -17.96 -29.05 -5.94
C ARG A 327 -18.16 -30.38 -5.20
N GLY A 328 -17.10 -31.09 -4.88
CA GLY A 328 -17.16 -32.45 -4.36
C GLY A 328 -17.49 -33.50 -5.43
N THR A 329 -16.80 -34.65 -5.41
CA THR A 329 -17.14 -35.78 -6.28
C THR A 329 -18.31 -36.53 -5.63
N ALA A 330 -19.45 -36.59 -6.33
CA ALA A 330 -20.52 -37.50 -6.03
C ALA A 330 -20.01 -38.93 -6.24
N ASN A 331 -19.41 -39.52 -5.22
CA ASN A 331 -19.21 -40.97 -5.18
C ASN A 331 -20.57 -41.61 -4.90
N GLY A 332 -21.30 -41.96 -5.97
CA GLY A 332 -22.31 -43.06 -6.02
C GLY A 332 -23.49 -43.10 -5.06
N ASP A 333 -23.50 -42.35 -3.98
CA ASP A 333 -24.59 -42.23 -3.04
C ASP A 333 -25.18 -40.80 -3.09
N GLN A 334 -26.51 -40.74 -3.25
CA GLN A 334 -27.29 -39.47 -3.37
C GLN A 334 -27.40 -38.71 -2.03
N SER A 335 -26.40 -38.67 -1.20
CA SER A 335 -26.30 -37.72 -0.10
C SER A 335 -25.57 -36.45 -0.63
N GLU A 336 -26.23 -35.33 -0.51
CA GLU A 336 -25.83 -33.96 -0.92
C GLU A 336 -24.32 -33.81 -1.07
N ALA A 337 -23.85 -33.55 -2.33
CA ALA A 337 -22.45 -33.32 -2.62
C ALA A 337 -21.96 -32.14 -1.75
N SER A 338 -20.95 -32.40 -0.92
CA SER A 338 -20.29 -31.37 -0.12
C SER A 338 -19.65 -30.33 -1.04
N GLY A 339 -20.28 -29.16 -1.15
CA GLY A 339 -19.79 -28.06 -1.97
C GLY A 339 -18.84 -27.14 -1.21
N LEU A 340 -18.56 -25.98 -1.80
CA LEU A 340 -17.69 -24.94 -1.20
C LEU A 340 -18.13 -24.58 0.23
N LYS A 341 -19.45 -24.50 0.49
CA LYS A 341 -19.99 -24.20 1.83
C LYS A 341 -19.52 -25.17 2.90
N ASP A 342 -19.69 -26.47 2.66
CA ASP A 342 -19.31 -27.50 3.63
C ASP A 342 -17.81 -27.49 3.87
N PHE A 343 -17.03 -27.28 2.82
CA PHE A 343 -15.59 -27.15 2.93
C PHE A 343 -15.18 -25.94 3.78
N VAL A 344 -15.72 -24.74 3.50
CA VAL A 344 -15.39 -23.50 4.23
C VAL A 344 -15.83 -23.63 5.68
N SER A 345 -17.04 -24.10 5.94
CA SER A 345 -17.52 -24.31 7.32
C SER A 345 -16.70 -25.35 8.08
N ASP A 346 -16.22 -26.40 7.40
CA ASP A 346 -15.36 -27.43 7.98
C ASP A 346 -14.00 -26.88 8.41
N ILE A 347 -13.31 -26.12 7.52
CA ILE A 347 -12.00 -25.55 7.86
C ILE A 347 -12.11 -24.47 8.94
N LYS A 348 -13.15 -23.65 8.95
CA LYS A 348 -13.41 -22.68 10.01
C LYS A 348 -13.56 -23.38 11.37
N ARG A 349 -14.38 -24.43 11.44
CA ARG A 349 -14.63 -25.20 12.67
C ARG A 349 -13.38 -25.92 13.16
N ASN A 350 -12.66 -26.63 12.26
CA ASN A 350 -11.59 -27.53 12.66
C ASN A 350 -10.27 -26.80 12.96
N PHE A 351 -9.99 -25.70 12.29
CA PHE A 351 -8.76 -24.91 12.46
C PHE A 351 -8.98 -23.58 13.18
N GLY A 352 -10.23 -23.23 13.47
CA GLY A 352 -10.59 -22.00 14.17
C GLY A 352 -10.25 -20.75 13.35
N LEU A 353 -10.43 -20.84 12.04
CA LEU A 353 -10.33 -19.69 11.14
C LEU A 353 -11.41 -18.68 11.49
N LYS A 354 -11.04 -17.39 11.45
CA LYS A 354 -11.95 -16.27 11.65
C LYS A 354 -12.43 -15.68 10.35
N TYR A 355 -11.55 -15.68 9.32
CA TYR A 355 -11.81 -15.08 8.02
C TYR A 355 -11.35 -16.00 6.90
N VAL A 356 -12.20 -16.20 5.92
CA VAL A 356 -11.90 -16.87 4.65
C VAL A 356 -12.26 -15.92 3.53
N TYR A 357 -11.25 -15.48 2.77
CA TYR A 357 -11.42 -14.65 1.59
C TYR A 357 -11.14 -15.48 0.35
N VAL A 358 -11.79 -15.12 -0.75
CA VAL A 358 -11.53 -15.72 -2.05
C VAL A 358 -11.12 -14.66 -3.06
N TRP A 359 -10.28 -15.04 -4.00
CA TRP A 359 -9.83 -14.19 -5.09
C TRP A 359 -10.86 -14.11 -6.21
N HIS A 360 -11.03 -12.97 -6.83
CA HIS A 360 -11.60 -12.79 -8.15
C HIS A 360 -11.00 -11.56 -8.84
N ALA A 361 -10.99 -11.54 -10.19
CA ALA A 361 -10.64 -10.33 -10.92
C ALA A 361 -11.81 -9.33 -10.92
N LEU A 362 -11.52 -8.05 -11.14
CA LEU A 362 -12.55 -6.98 -11.19
C LEU A 362 -13.66 -7.29 -12.21
N LEU A 363 -13.30 -7.84 -13.36
CA LEU A 363 -14.24 -8.28 -14.40
C LEU A 363 -14.62 -9.78 -14.28
N GLY A 364 -14.48 -10.37 -13.10
CA GLY A 364 -14.81 -11.77 -12.81
C GLY A 364 -13.62 -12.71 -12.91
N TYR A 365 -12.88 -12.68 -13.99
CA TYR A 365 -11.61 -13.39 -14.19
C TYR A 365 -10.66 -12.56 -15.06
N TRP A 366 -9.44 -13.02 -15.33
CA TRP A 366 -8.43 -12.33 -16.12
C TRP A 366 -8.99 -11.87 -17.48
N GLY A 367 -9.51 -12.78 -18.28
CA GLY A 367 -10.16 -12.50 -19.57
C GLY A 367 -11.65 -12.12 -19.47
N GLY A 368 -12.12 -11.75 -18.26
CA GLY A 368 -13.51 -11.35 -18.06
C GLY A 368 -14.51 -12.51 -18.01
N LEU A 369 -15.69 -12.30 -18.55
CA LEU A 369 -16.81 -13.23 -18.59
C LEU A 369 -16.91 -13.91 -19.95
N VAL A 370 -17.37 -15.16 -19.99
CA VAL A 370 -17.69 -15.82 -21.26
C VAL A 370 -18.98 -15.24 -21.84
N PRO A 371 -19.00 -14.68 -23.04
CA PRO A 371 -20.24 -14.24 -23.69
C PRO A 371 -21.23 -15.40 -23.97
N ASN A 372 -22.53 -15.10 -23.89
CA ASN A 372 -23.61 -15.98 -24.36
C ASN A 372 -23.79 -17.33 -23.63
N VAL A 373 -23.11 -17.58 -22.49
CA VAL A 373 -23.36 -18.77 -21.69
C VAL A 373 -24.40 -18.51 -20.60
N PRO A 374 -25.14 -19.52 -20.12
CA PRO A 374 -26.20 -19.34 -19.13
C PRO A 374 -25.74 -18.66 -17.83
N GLY A 375 -24.49 -18.92 -17.41
CA GLY A 375 -23.95 -18.44 -16.15
C GLY A 375 -23.54 -16.96 -16.14
N THR A 376 -23.36 -16.33 -17.30
CA THR A 376 -22.83 -14.96 -17.41
C THR A 376 -23.63 -14.04 -18.33
N LYS A 377 -24.49 -14.59 -19.22
CA LYS A 377 -25.26 -13.81 -20.20
C LYS A 377 -26.12 -12.69 -19.61
N MET A 378 -26.54 -12.80 -18.34
CA MET A 378 -27.36 -11.77 -17.67
C MET A 378 -26.57 -10.50 -17.39
N TYR A 379 -25.24 -10.55 -17.42
CA TYR A 379 -24.36 -9.39 -17.26
C TYR A 379 -23.95 -8.77 -18.61
N ASN A 380 -24.51 -9.28 -19.71
CA ASN A 380 -24.37 -8.78 -21.07
C ASN A 380 -22.90 -8.57 -21.49
N PRO A 381 -22.02 -9.58 -21.34
CA PRO A 381 -20.60 -9.40 -21.66
C PRO A 381 -20.35 -9.28 -23.16
N GLU A 382 -19.53 -8.31 -23.52
CA GLU A 382 -19.05 -8.08 -24.87
C GLU A 382 -17.52 -8.23 -24.95
N MET A 383 -17.02 -8.76 -26.07
CA MET A 383 -15.59 -8.84 -26.30
C MET A 383 -15.00 -7.46 -26.54
N LYS A 384 -14.07 -7.04 -25.68
CA LYS A 384 -13.24 -5.83 -25.81
C LYS A 384 -11.76 -6.21 -25.92
N TYR A 385 -11.03 -5.44 -26.71
CA TYR A 385 -9.58 -5.60 -26.82
C TYR A 385 -8.92 -4.40 -26.13
N PRO A 386 -8.13 -4.60 -25.07
CA PRO A 386 -7.48 -3.52 -24.36
C PRO A 386 -6.62 -2.64 -25.24
N VAL A 387 -6.64 -1.34 -25.00
CA VAL A 387 -5.78 -0.34 -25.64
C VAL A 387 -5.08 0.44 -24.54
N GLN A 388 -3.78 0.26 -24.41
CA GLN A 388 -2.99 0.98 -23.43
C GLN A 388 -2.73 2.43 -23.86
N SER A 389 -2.66 3.34 -22.89
CA SER A 389 -2.29 4.74 -23.11
C SER A 389 -0.82 4.85 -23.56
N PRO A 390 -0.45 5.94 -24.24
CA PRO A 390 0.95 6.19 -24.57
C PRO A 390 1.88 6.24 -23.36
N GLY A 391 1.39 6.67 -22.21
CA GLY A 391 2.13 6.66 -20.95
C GLY A 391 2.47 5.24 -20.48
N ASN A 392 1.49 4.33 -20.49
CA ASN A 392 1.72 2.93 -20.15
C ASN A 392 2.67 2.24 -21.14
N LEU A 393 2.51 2.50 -22.43
CA LEU A 393 3.36 1.90 -23.48
C LEU A 393 4.82 2.40 -23.43
N ALA A 394 5.07 3.56 -22.84
CA ALA A 394 6.44 4.11 -22.64
C ALA A 394 7.17 3.46 -21.45
N ASN A 395 6.45 2.78 -20.58
CA ASN A 395 6.95 2.11 -19.39
C ASN A 395 7.17 0.59 -19.64
N MET A 396 7.42 -0.17 -18.58
CA MET A 396 7.67 -1.61 -18.68
C MET A 396 6.40 -2.35 -19.12
N ARG A 397 6.49 -3.16 -20.15
CA ARG A 397 5.40 -4.04 -20.58
C ARG A 397 5.16 -5.15 -19.54
N ASP A 398 3.92 -5.61 -19.51
CA ASP A 398 3.49 -6.70 -18.62
C ASP A 398 2.86 -7.81 -19.46
N ILE A 399 3.30 -9.05 -19.25
CA ILE A 399 2.85 -10.22 -20.01
C ILE A 399 1.33 -10.43 -19.90
N SER A 400 0.73 -10.10 -18.77
CA SER A 400 -0.72 -10.20 -18.58
C SER A 400 -1.46 -9.29 -19.55
N MET A 401 -0.96 -8.04 -19.71
CA MET A 401 -1.54 -7.09 -20.66
C MET A 401 -1.34 -7.52 -22.12
N ASP A 402 -0.14 -7.97 -22.48
CA ASP A 402 0.15 -8.46 -23.84
C ASP A 402 -0.79 -9.61 -24.22
N CYS A 403 -1.10 -10.49 -23.27
CA CYS A 403 -2.03 -11.59 -23.48
C CYS A 403 -3.48 -11.13 -23.55
N MET A 404 -3.92 -10.22 -22.67
CA MET A 404 -5.27 -9.68 -22.71
C MET A 404 -5.54 -8.83 -23.96
N GLU A 405 -4.55 -8.09 -24.46
CA GLU A 405 -4.63 -7.41 -25.76
C GLU A 405 -4.82 -8.41 -26.91
N LYS A 406 -4.09 -9.52 -26.86
CA LYS A 406 -4.15 -10.57 -27.90
C LYS A 406 -5.45 -11.36 -27.86
N TYR A 407 -5.89 -11.79 -26.67
CA TYR A 407 -7.01 -12.71 -26.52
C TYR A 407 -8.36 -12.00 -26.34
N GLY A 408 -8.33 -10.73 -25.97
CA GLY A 408 -9.51 -9.93 -25.63
C GLY A 408 -10.10 -10.29 -24.27
N ILE A 409 -11.00 -9.46 -23.81
CA ILE A 409 -11.68 -9.55 -22.52
C ILE A 409 -13.18 -9.55 -22.74
N GLY A 410 -13.90 -10.48 -22.15
CA GLY A 410 -15.35 -10.47 -22.06
C GLY A 410 -15.80 -9.47 -21.00
N ALA A 411 -15.83 -8.18 -21.36
CA ALA A 411 -16.17 -7.11 -20.45
C ALA A 411 -17.69 -7.07 -20.23
N MET A 412 -18.12 -7.12 -18.96
CA MET A 412 -19.53 -6.95 -18.62
C MET A 412 -20.01 -5.54 -18.98
N ASP A 413 -21.29 -5.39 -19.28
CA ASP A 413 -21.94 -4.09 -19.43
C ASP A 413 -21.78 -3.30 -18.12
N PRO A 414 -21.21 -2.07 -18.14
CA PRO A 414 -21.03 -1.27 -16.93
C PRO A 414 -22.29 -1.08 -16.10
N THR A 415 -23.46 -1.02 -16.75
CA THR A 415 -24.78 -0.91 -16.05
C THR A 415 -25.13 -2.19 -15.27
N LYS A 416 -24.45 -3.31 -15.52
CA LYS A 416 -24.62 -4.60 -14.85
C LYS A 416 -23.59 -4.86 -13.75
N ALA A 417 -22.63 -3.99 -13.56
CA ALA A 417 -21.56 -4.18 -12.55
C ALA A 417 -22.12 -4.37 -11.14
N SER A 418 -23.10 -3.53 -10.72
CA SER A 418 -23.75 -3.67 -9.41
C SER A 418 -24.47 -5.00 -9.27
N GLN A 419 -25.16 -5.46 -10.33
CA GLN A 419 -25.83 -6.76 -10.33
C GLN A 419 -24.83 -7.91 -10.21
N PHE A 420 -23.75 -7.85 -10.99
CA PHE A 420 -22.70 -8.88 -10.98
C PHE A 420 -22.07 -9.03 -9.59
N TYR A 421 -21.62 -7.93 -8.98
CA TYR A 421 -21.00 -8.00 -7.65
C TYR A 421 -21.98 -8.43 -6.57
N ASP A 422 -23.24 -7.98 -6.64
CA ASP A 422 -24.26 -8.38 -5.68
C ASP A 422 -24.57 -9.88 -5.78
N ASP A 423 -24.71 -10.41 -6.99
CA ASP A 423 -24.93 -11.84 -7.23
C ASP A 423 -23.74 -12.67 -6.76
N LEU A 424 -22.51 -12.27 -7.09
CA LEU A 424 -21.28 -12.96 -6.67
C LEU A 424 -21.10 -12.94 -5.15
N HIS A 425 -21.20 -11.78 -4.54
CA HIS A 425 -20.95 -11.64 -3.10
C HIS A 425 -22.06 -12.31 -2.25
N LYS A 426 -23.31 -12.25 -2.67
CA LYS A 426 -24.40 -13.03 -2.05
C LYS A 426 -24.14 -14.53 -2.14
N TYR A 427 -23.68 -14.98 -3.31
CA TYR A 427 -23.28 -16.38 -3.46
C TYR A 427 -22.17 -16.72 -2.46
N LEU A 428 -21.09 -15.94 -2.41
CA LEU A 428 -19.95 -16.20 -1.51
C LEU A 428 -20.35 -16.22 -0.03
N VAL A 429 -21.18 -15.27 0.41
CA VAL A 429 -21.71 -15.26 1.78
C VAL A 429 -22.54 -16.51 2.07
N SER A 430 -23.34 -16.98 1.10
CA SER A 430 -24.11 -18.23 1.23
C SER A 430 -23.20 -19.46 1.36
N GLN A 431 -21.93 -19.35 0.91
CA GLN A 431 -20.88 -20.37 1.06
C GLN A 431 -20.02 -20.18 2.32
N ASP A 432 -20.43 -19.31 3.26
CA ASP A 432 -19.72 -19.02 4.51
C ASP A 432 -18.35 -18.31 4.29
N VAL A 433 -18.16 -17.65 3.13
CA VAL A 433 -17.00 -16.82 2.80
C VAL A 433 -17.19 -15.44 3.41
N ASP A 434 -16.11 -14.86 3.98
CA ASP A 434 -16.17 -13.60 4.74
C ASP A 434 -15.72 -12.36 3.95
N GLY A 435 -15.09 -12.53 2.80
CA GLY A 435 -14.58 -11.40 2.00
C GLY A 435 -13.88 -11.83 0.72
N VAL A 436 -13.28 -10.86 0.04
CA VAL A 436 -12.66 -11.05 -1.28
C VAL A 436 -11.31 -10.36 -1.40
N LYS A 437 -10.43 -10.94 -2.23
CA LYS A 437 -9.26 -10.28 -2.83
C LYS A 437 -9.62 -9.97 -4.27
N VAL A 438 -9.70 -8.68 -4.62
CA VAL A 438 -10.13 -8.22 -5.95
C VAL A 438 -8.94 -7.70 -6.73
N ASP A 439 -8.63 -8.39 -7.82
CA ASP A 439 -7.46 -8.18 -8.64
C ASP A 439 -7.79 -7.57 -10.02
N VAL A 440 -6.75 -7.23 -10.80
CA VAL A 440 -6.85 -6.74 -12.19
C VAL A 440 -7.65 -5.42 -12.30
N GLN A 441 -7.56 -4.54 -11.32
CA GLN A 441 -8.45 -3.37 -11.24
C GLN A 441 -8.16 -2.31 -12.30
N ASN A 442 -6.89 -2.05 -12.63
CA ASN A 442 -6.52 -1.04 -13.63
C ASN A 442 -6.83 -1.44 -15.08
N ILE A 443 -7.40 -2.62 -15.33
CA ILE A 443 -7.84 -3.02 -16.66
C ILE A 443 -8.86 -2.05 -17.25
N LEU A 444 -9.64 -1.38 -16.41
CA LEU A 444 -10.69 -0.46 -16.84
C LEU A 444 -10.16 0.70 -17.70
N GLU A 445 -8.97 1.20 -17.40
CA GLU A 445 -8.36 2.29 -18.17
C GLU A 445 -8.03 1.91 -19.62
N THR A 446 -7.96 0.60 -19.92
CA THR A 446 -7.62 0.09 -21.27
C THR A 446 -8.82 -0.28 -22.12
N ILE A 447 -10.03 -0.35 -21.52
CA ILE A 447 -11.27 -0.72 -22.21
C ILE A 447 -12.34 0.38 -22.15
N CYS A 448 -11.98 1.56 -21.68
CA CYS A 448 -12.90 2.65 -21.38
C CYS A 448 -13.41 3.43 -22.60
N ALA A 449 -12.79 3.26 -23.76
CA ALA A 449 -13.22 3.93 -25.00
C ALA A 449 -14.65 3.52 -25.38
N GLY A 450 -15.53 4.52 -25.60
CA GLY A 450 -16.95 4.31 -25.86
C GLY A 450 -17.78 3.95 -24.62
N LEU A 451 -17.17 3.95 -23.42
CA LEU A 451 -17.82 3.64 -22.15
C LEU A 451 -17.80 4.84 -21.16
N GLY A 452 -17.55 6.04 -21.66
CA GLY A 452 -17.53 7.26 -20.84
C GLY A 452 -16.16 7.65 -20.29
N GLY A 453 -15.08 7.06 -20.81
CA GLY A 453 -13.71 7.34 -20.38
C GLY A 453 -13.30 6.64 -19.10
N ARG A 454 -11.99 6.73 -18.80
CA ARG A 454 -11.34 5.98 -17.72
C ARG A 454 -11.83 6.36 -16.32
N VAL A 455 -12.03 7.66 -16.08
CA VAL A 455 -12.46 8.17 -14.77
C VAL A 455 -13.88 7.73 -14.44
N SER A 456 -14.82 7.93 -15.39
CA SER A 456 -16.22 7.56 -15.22
C SER A 456 -16.41 6.06 -15.05
N LEU A 457 -15.72 5.26 -15.89
CA LEU A 457 -15.79 3.81 -15.82
C LEU A 457 -15.22 3.27 -14.50
N THR A 458 -14.06 3.77 -14.06
CA THR A 458 -13.47 3.37 -12.78
C THR A 458 -14.37 3.72 -11.61
N ARG A 459 -14.92 4.94 -11.58
CA ARG A 459 -15.88 5.38 -10.56
C ARG A 459 -17.08 4.43 -10.47
N GLN A 460 -17.66 4.07 -11.61
CA GLN A 460 -18.84 3.21 -11.66
C GLN A 460 -18.55 1.80 -11.11
N PHE A 461 -17.44 1.18 -11.53
CA PHE A 461 -17.08 -0.16 -11.05
C PHE A 461 -16.65 -0.18 -9.58
N GLN A 462 -15.86 0.81 -9.14
CA GLN A 462 -15.45 0.88 -7.73
C GLN A 462 -16.62 1.15 -6.80
N GLN A 463 -17.52 2.05 -7.18
CA GLN A 463 -18.73 2.31 -6.40
C GLN A 463 -19.58 1.04 -6.30
N ALA A 464 -19.85 0.35 -7.41
CA ALA A 464 -20.61 -0.90 -7.42
C ALA A 464 -19.97 -1.99 -6.55
N LEU A 465 -18.65 -2.13 -6.62
CA LEU A 465 -17.90 -3.09 -5.81
C LEU A 465 -17.99 -2.78 -4.32
N GLU A 466 -17.70 -1.53 -3.91
CA GLU A 466 -17.72 -1.11 -2.51
C GLU A 466 -19.13 -1.15 -1.89
N GLU A 467 -20.17 -0.80 -2.66
CA GLU A 467 -21.56 -0.91 -2.25
C GLU A 467 -21.96 -2.37 -2.02
N SER A 468 -21.55 -3.27 -2.91
CA SER A 468 -21.82 -4.71 -2.77
C SER A 468 -21.07 -5.33 -1.58
N ILE A 469 -19.80 -4.95 -1.33
CA ILE A 469 -19.06 -5.37 -0.12
C ILE A 469 -19.82 -4.95 1.13
N ALA A 470 -20.22 -3.67 1.20
CA ALA A 470 -20.92 -3.13 2.38
C ALA A 470 -22.32 -3.73 2.60
N ALA A 471 -22.99 -4.19 1.53
CA ALA A 471 -24.32 -4.78 1.60
C ALA A 471 -24.29 -6.27 2.00
N ASN A 472 -23.23 -7.00 1.61
CA ASN A 472 -23.22 -8.47 1.71
C ASN A 472 -22.30 -9.00 2.82
N PHE A 473 -21.12 -8.40 3.02
CA PHE A 473 -20.21 -8.87 4.07
C PHE A 473 -20.38 -8.07 5.36
N GLN A 474 -20.11 -8.70 6.50
CA GLN A 474 -20.30 -8.10 7.82
C GLN A 474 -19.21 -7.08 8.18
N ASP A 475 -18.04 -7.22 7.58
CA ASP A 475 -16.87 -6.38 7.78
C ASP A 475 -16.52 -5.67 6.47
N ASN A 476 -15.58 -4.72 6.49
CA ASN A 476 -15.04 -4.08 5.28
C ASN A 476 -14.05 -5.02 4.57
N SER A 477 -14.54 -6.18 4.16
CA SER A 477 -13.80 -7.40 3.85
C SER A 477 -13.31 -7.43 2.41
N ILE A 478 -12.44 -6.48 2.03
CA ILE A 478 -11.84 -6.42 0.69
C ILE A 478 -10.33 -6.15 0.78
N ILE A 479 -9.55 -6.88 -0.02
CA ILE A 479 -8.17 -6.56 -0.38
C ILE A 479 -8.15 -6.19 -1.85
N CYS A 480 -7.82 -4.94 -2.19
CA CYS A 480 -7.66 -4.49 -3.57
C CYS A 480 -6.26 -4.83 -4.08
N CYS A 481 -6.17 -5.26 -5.35
CA CYS A 481 -4.91 -5.59 -6.01
C CYS A 481 -4.88 -5.01 -7.43
N MET A 482 -3.68 -4.71 -7.97
CA MET A 482 -3.49 -4.12 -9.30
C MET A 482 -4.33 -2.85 -9.54
N GLY A 483 -4.48 -2.00 -8.50
CA GLY A 483 -5.35 -0.82 -8.46
C GLY A 483 -4.62 0.48 -8.11
N GLN A 484 -3.36 0.68 -8.53
CA GLN A 484 -2.57 1.86 -8.15
C GLN A 484 -2.66 3.03 -9.14
N SER A 485 -3.67 3.08 -9.99
CA SER A 485 -3.89 4.25 -10.84
C SER A 485 -4.47 5.43 -10.07
N THR A 486 -4.22 6.64 -10.54
CA THR A 486 -4.84 7.87 -10.02
C THR A 486 -6.38 7.74 -10.00
N ASP A 487 -6.96 7.14 -11.05
CA ASP A 487 -8.39 6.87 -11.13
C ASP A 487 -8.89 6.03 -9.93
N SER A 488 -8.19 4.94 -9.60
CA SER A 488 -8.56 4.03 -8.50
C SER A 488 -8.35 4.68 -7.14
N ILE A 489 -7.21 5.36 -6.92
CA ILE A 489 -6.86 5.98 -5.63
C ILE A 489 -7.91 7.02 -5.23
N TYR A 490 -8.30 7.92 -6.14
CA TYR A 490 -9.28 8.99 -5.86
C TYR A 490 -10.75 8.55 -5.91
N HIS A 491 -11.02 7.25 -6.13
CA HIS A 491 -12.36 6.66 -5.98
C HIS A 491 -12.45 5.62 -4.84
N SER A 492 -11.37 5.37 -4.11
CA SER A 492 -11.34 4.44 -2.97
C SER A 492 -12.02 5.06 -1.75
N LYS A 493 -13.34 4.91 -1.63
CA LYS A 493 -14.12 5.53 -0.56
C LYS A 493 -14.23 4.66 0.69
N ARG A 494 -14.40 3.35 0.52
CA ARG A 494 -14.58 2.39 1.62
C ARG A 494 -13.45 1.38 1.70
N SER A 495 -12.92 0.92 0.58
CA SER A 495 -11.84 -0.06 0.52
C SER A 495 -10.65 0.40 1.36
N ALA A 496 -10.29 -0.40 2.36
CA ALA A 496 -9.32 -0.01 3.39
C ALA A 496 -7.96 -0.68 3.24
N ILE A 497 -7.82 -1.70 2.39
CA ILE A 497 -6.57 -2.43 2.15
C ILE A 497 -6.30 -2.48 0.65
N THR A 498 -5.07 -2.13 0.25
CA THR A 498 -4.62 -2.24 -1.15
C THR A 498 -3.18 -2.76 -1.19
N ARG A 499 -2.92 -3.75 -2.07
CA ARG A 499 -1.57 -4.19 -2.41
C ARG A 499 -0.72 -3.00 -2.83
N ALA A 500 0.46 -2.87 -2.25
CA ALA A 500 1.28 -1.66 -2.39
C ALA A 500 2.49 -1.83 -3.32
N SER A 501 2.71 -3.00 -3.88
CA SER A 501 3.79 -3.29 -4.85
C SER A 501 3.40 -4.41 -5.79
N ASP A 502 4.24 -4.60 -6.83
CA ASP A 502 4.26 -5.82 -7.65
C ASP A 502 4.37 -7.07 -6.76
N ASP A 503 4.01 -8.23 -7.28
CA ASP A 503 3.93 -9.46 -6.51
C ASP A 503 5.25 -9.85 -5.85
N TYR A 504 5.15 -10.56 -4.73
CA TYR A 504 6.26 -11.33 -4.19
C TYR A 504 6.57 -12.50 -5.14
N TYR A 505 7.77 -12.50 -5.72
CA TYR A 505 8.22 -13.54 -6.64
C TYR A 505 9.29 -14.43 -5.99
N PRO A 506 8.93 -15.60 -5.41
CA PRO A 506 9.89 -16.44 -4.70
C PRO A 506 10.99 -17.00 -5.59
N LYS A 507 10.75 -17.10 -6.90
CA LYS A 507 11.72 -17.63 -7.87
C LYS A 507 12.61 -16.58 -8.50
N ASN A 508 12.37 -15.29 -8.24
CA ASN A 508 13.12 -14.19 -8.81
C ASN A 508 13.94 -13.45 -7.72
N PRO A 509 15.24 -13.74 -7.59
CA PRO A 509 16.07 -13.16 -6.54
C PRO A 509 16.19 -11.64 -6.60
N THR A 510 16.12 -11.05 -7.79
CA THR A 510 16.29 -9.61 -7.99
C THR A 510 15.11 -8.78 -7.48
N THR A 511 13.94 -9.40 -7.25
CA THR A 511 12.74 -8.71 -6.78
C THR A 511 12.67 -8.59 -5.27
N GLN A 512 13.44 -9.35 -4.50
CA GLN A 512 13.27 -9.48 -3.06
C GLN A 512 13.47 -8.15 -2.30
N THR A 513 14.51 -7.40 -2.64
CA THR A 513 14.79 -6.09 -2.04
C THR A 513 13.95 -4.98 -2.65
N LEU A 514 13.68 -5.05 -3.96
CA LEU A 514 12.83 -4.09 -4.68
C LEU A 514 11.42 -4.06 -4.12
N HIS A 515 10.86 -5.23 -3.79
CA HIS A 515 9.53 -5.37 -3.20
C HIS A 515 9.41 -4.57 -1.89
N ILE A 516 10.36 -4.76 -0.96
CA ILE A 516 10.37 -4.06 0.33
C ILE A 516 10.52 -2.54 0.14
N ALA A 517 11.46 -2.11 -0.71
CA ALA A 517 11.66 -0.70 -0.99
C ALA A 517 10.43 -0.06 -1.65
N ALA A 518 9.82 -0.74 -2.64
CA ALA A 518 8.63 -0.25 -3.33
C ALA A 518 7.47 -0.03 -2.36
N VAL A 519 7.16 -1.03 -1.50
CA VAL A 519 6.06 -0.89 -0.54
C VAL A 519 6.31 0.23 0.46
N ALA A 520 7.53 0.34 1.01
CA ALA A 520 7.88 1.38 1.98
C ALA A 520 7.68 2.78 1.39
N PHE A 521 8.16 3.04 0.17
CA PHE A 521 8.01 4.34 -0.48
C PHE A 521 6.57 4.60 -0.93
N ASN A 522 5.89 3.62 -1.53
CA ASN A 522 4.49 3.75 -1.91
C ASN A 522 3.58 4.04 -0.71
N SER A 523 3.94 3.56 0.49
CA SER A 523 3.23 3.83 1.74
C SER A 523 3.22 5.31 2.15
N ILE A 524 4.12 6.15 1.59
CA ILE A 524 4.11 7.61 1.81
C ILE A 524 2.80 8.21 1.29
N PHE A 525 2.34 7.77 0.12
CA PHE A 525 1.14 8.26 -0.55
C PHE A 525 -0.07 7.34 -0.31
N LEU A 526 0.02 6.07 -0.65
CA LEU A 526 -1.08 5.11 -0.47
C LEU A 526 -1.51 4.99 0.98
N GLY A 527 -0.56 5.09 1.93
CA GLY A 527 -0.81 4.98 3.36
C GLY A 527 -1.72 6.07 3.93
N GLU A 528 -1.98 7.16 3.20
CA GLU A 528 -2.96 8.16 3.59
C GLU A 528 -4.41 7.76 3.20
N VAL A 529 -4.55 6.87 2.22
CA VAL A 529 -5.86 6.43 1.72
C VAL A 529 -6.25 5.04 2.22
N VAL A 530 -5.28 4.12 2.31
CA VAL A 530 -5.49 2.71 2.65
C VAL A 530 -4.41 2.21 3.61
N VAL A 531 -4.58 1.01 4.15
CA VAL A 531 -3.50 0.20 4.72
C VAL A 531 -2.78 -0.46 3.54
N PRO A 532 -1.50 -0.12 3.29
CA PRO A 532 -0.71 -0.78 2.26
C PRO A 532 -0.49 -2.25 2.62
N ASP A 533 -0.90 -3.15 1.74
CA ASP A 533 -0.66 -4.57 1.89
C ASP A 533 0.72 -4.93 1.31
N TRP A 534 1.54 -5.62 2.12
CA TRP A 534 2.91 -5.99 1.82
C TRP A 534 3.02 -7.35 1.11
N ASP A 535 1.90 -7.94 0.73
CA ASP A 535 1.82 -9.26 0.12
C ASP A 535 2.28 -10.43 1.00
N MET A 536 2.07 -11.64 0.52
CA MET A 536 2.57 -12.88 1.09
C MET A 536 4.10 -13.01 0.99
N PHE A 537 4.68 -13.99 1.68
CA PHE A 537 6.07 -14.40 1.51
C PHE A 537 6.25 -15.88 1.90
N TYR A 538 7.37 -16.48 1.51
CA TYR A 538 7.76 -17.82 1.95
C TYR A 538 8.62 -17.76 3.21
N SER A 539 8.21 -18.47 4.27
CA SER A 539 8.98 -18.52 5.52
C SER A 539 10.30 -19.31 5.40
N ARG A 540 10.44 -20.20 4.42
CA ARG A 540 11.67 -20.96 4.14
C ARG A 540 12.52 -20.39 3.00
N HIS A 541 12.19 -19.21 2.50
CA HIS A 541 12.99 -18.55 1.49
C HIS A 541 14.28 -17.97 2.08
N CYS A 542 15.34 -17.82 1.27
CA CYS A 542 16.59 -17.21 1.73
C CYS A 542 16.44 -15.75 2.20
N ALA A 543 15.43 -15.02 1.72
CA ALA A 543 15.07 -13.67 2.15
C ALA A 543 13.93 -13.64 3.20
N ALA A 544 13.61 -14.76 3.83
CA ALA A 544 12.44 -14.86 4.71
C ALA A 544 12.52 -13.92 5.93
N GLU A 545 13.69 -13.82 6.60
CA GLU A 545 13.88 -12.89 7.71
C GLU A 545 13.70 -11.43 7.28
N PHE A 546 14.22 -11.08 6.10
CA PHE A 546 14.10 -9.76 5.50
C PHE A 546 12.63 -9.37 5.26
N HIS A 547 11.86 -10.29 4.68
CA HIS A 547 10.43 -10.10 4.43
C HIS A 547 9.59 -10.12 5.71
N ALA A 548 9.91 -10.98 6.66
CA ALA A 548 9.23 -11.07 7.95
C ALA A 548 9.41 -9.79 8.78
N ALA A 549 10.65 -9.31 8.90
CA ALA A 549 10.97 -8.07 9.60
C ALA A 549 10.25 -6.85 8.99
N ALA A 550 10.17 -6.78 7.66
CA ALA A 550 9.50 -5.70 6.96
C ALA A 550 7.99 -5.67 7.27
N ARG A 551 7.32 -6.81 7.29
CA ARG A 551 5.89 -6.89 7.66
C ARG A 551 5.65 -6.58 9.13
N ALA A 552 6.58 -6.94 10.01
CA ALA A 552 6.49 -6.60 11.43
C ALA A 552 6.46 -5.09 11.69
N VAL A 553 7.22 -4.31 10.89
CA VAL A 553 7.24 -2.85 10.98
C VAL A 553 6.26 -2.16 10.02
N GLY A 554 5.67 -2.92 9.09
CA GLY A 554 4.82 -2.42 8.00
C GLY A 554 3.46 -1.88 8.42
N GLY A 555 2.93 -2.29 9.58
CA GLY A 555 1.57 -1.92 10.04
C GLY A 555 0.45 -2.54 9.21
N CYS A 556 0.73 -3.60 8.49
CA CYS A 556 -0.13 -4.31 7.53
C CYS A 556 -0.66 -5.64 8.09
N GLY A 557 -1.47 -6.34 7.29
CA GLY A 557 -1.75 -7.75 7.49
C GLY A 557 -0.48 -8.60 7.32
N ILE A 558 -0.38 -9.71 8.03
CA ILE A 558 0.76 -10.64 7.96
C ILE A 558 0.26 -12.01 7.53
N TYR A 559 0.70 -12.48 6.37
CA TYR A 559 0.35 -13.79 5.83
C TYR A 559 1.46 -14.36 4.96
N VAL A 560 1.55 -15.67 4.92
CA VAL A 560 2.54 -16.42 4.13
C VAL A 560 1.86 -17.19 3.01
N SER A 561 2.67 -17.65 2.04
CA SER A 561 2.23 -18.54 0.96
C SER A 561 3.01 -19.86 0.92
N ASP A 562 3.46 -20.31 2.07
CA ASP A 562 4.24 -21.53 2.23
C ASP A 562 3.46 -22.76 1.71
N LYS A 563 4.16 -23.71 1.13
CA LYS A 563 3.59 -25.01 0.82
C LYS A 563 3.28 -25.79 2.10
N PRO A 564 2.24 -26.64 2.10
CA PRO A 564 1.92 -27.48 3.25
C PRO A 564 3.15 -28.25 3.78
N GLY A 565 3.45 -28.10 5.07
CA GLY A 565 4.60 -28.74 5.72
C GLY A 565 5.95 -28.09 5.46
N GLU A 566 6.05 -27.07 4.61
CA GLU A 566 7.30 -26.37 4.32
C GLU A 566 7.32 -25.00 5.02
N HIS A 567 7.33 -25.01 6.37
CA HIS A 567 7.30 -23.79 7.19
C HIS A 567 8.60 -23.62 7.98
N ASP A 568 9.05 -22.37 8.18
CA ASP A 568 10.06 -22.02 9.17
C ASP A 568 9.39 -21.42 10.41
N PHE A 569 9.18 -22.29 11.41
CA PHE A 569 8.48 -21.89 12.64
C PHE A 569 9.32 -20.98 13.54
N GLU A 570 10.65 -20.93 13.39
CA GLU A 570 11.49 -20.00 14.14
C GLU A 570 11.25 -18.57 13.65
N ILE A 571 11.11 -18.36 12.33
CA ILE A 571 10.75 -17.06 11.76
C ILE A 571 9.29 -16.72 12.09
N LEU A 572 8.35 -17.65 11.87
CA LEU A 572 6.93 -17.40 12.07
C LEU A 572 6.58 -17.03 13.54
N LYS A 573 7.21 -17.67 14.52
CA LYS A 573 7.01 -17.37 15.95
C LYS A 573 7.54 -16.00 16.38
N ARG A 574 8.33 -15.32 15.54
CA ARG A 574 8.75 -13.92 15.74
C ARG A 574 7.70 -12.92 15.24
N LEU A 575 6.67 -13.39 14.52
CA LEU A 575 5.57 -12.59 13.96
C LEU A 575 4.22 -12.89 14.61
N VAL A 576 4.00 -14.16 14.99
CA VAL A 576 2.70 -14.73 15.34
C VAL A 576 2.68 -15.16 16.79
N LEU A 577 1.70 -14.69 17.55
CA LEU A 577 1.42 -15.14 18.91
C LEU A 577 0.73 -16.53 18.89
N THR A 578 0.77 -17.24 20.00
CA THR A 578 0.26 -18.62 20.10
C THR A 578 -1.25 -18.75 19.81
N ASP A 579 -2.01 -17.67 19.92
CA ASP A 579 -3.43 -17.64 19.57
C ASP A 579 -3.69 -17.29 18.09
N GLY A 580 -2.64 -17.04 17.30
CA GLY A 580 -2.69 -16.67 15.90
C GLY A 580 -2.85 -15.18 15.66
N SER A 581 -2.83 -14.33 16.69
CA SER A 581 -2.81 -12.87 16.54
C SER A 581 -1.40 -12.37 16.21
N VAL A 582 -1.31 -11.14 15.68
CA VAL A 582 -0.06 -10.48 15.32
C VAL A 582 0.11 -9.16 16.06
N LEU A 583 1.36 -8.74 16.26
CA LEU A 583 1.69 -7.46 16.87
C LEU A 583 1.80 -6.38 15.79
N ARG A 584 0.66 -5.92 15.28
CA ARG A 584 0.59 -4.95 14.20
C ARG A 584 0.98 -3.56 14.69
N ALA A 585 1.92 -2.90 13.99
CA ALA A 585 2.26 -1.51 14.24
C ALA A 585 1.14 -0.55 13.78
N LYS A 586 1.12 0.68 14.31
CA LYS A 586 -0.02 1.61 14.28
C LYS A 586 -0.23 2.30 12.94
N HIS A 587 0.86 2.67 12.26
CA HIS A 587 0.85 3.41 11.00
C HIS A 587 1.29 2.53 9.83
N PRO A 588 1.06 2.92 8.57
CA PRO A 588 1.81 2.38 7.43
C PRO A 588 3.31 2.58 7.64
N GLY A 589 4.10 1.52 7.48
CA GLY A 589 5.56 1.60 7.57
C GLY A 589 6.11 2.44 6.42
N ARG A 590 6.89 3.48 6.72
CA ARG A 590 7.41 4.46 5.75
C ARG A 590 8.90 4.64 5.92
N PRO A 591 9.64 5.04 4.86
CA PRO A 591 11.02 5.44 5.00
C PRO A 591 11.18 6.57 6.01
N SER A 592 12.27 6.55 6.79
CA SER A 592 12.62 7.70 7.64
C SER A 592 12.94 8.93 6.79
N ARG A 593 12.86 10.12 7.37
CA ARG A 593 13.01 11.39 6.65
C ARG A 593 14.32 11.51 5.88
N ASP A 594 15.40 11.02 6.43
CA ASP A 594 16.72 11.02 5.80
C ASP A 594 16.86 10.03 4.63
N CYS A 595 15.96 9.04 4.53
CA CYS A 595 15.90 8.09 3.41
C CYS A 595 15.08 8.60 2.22
N LEU A 596 14.24 9.65 2.38
CA LEU A 596 13.26 10.04 1.35
C LEU A 596 13.88 10.37 -0.03
N PHE A 597 15.09 10.91 -0.04
CA PHE A 597 15.77 11.38 -1.26
C PHE A 597 17.07 10.61 -1.55
N SER A 598 17.19 9.41 -1.02
CA SER A 598 18.28 8.47 -1.28
C SER A 598 17.72 7.21 -1.92
N ASP A 599 18.45 6.63 -2.88
CA ASP A 599 18.02 5.37 -3.48
C ASP A 599 18.60 4.19 -2.69
N PRO A 600 17.80 3.54 -1.83
CA PRO A 600 18.30 2.48 -0.97
C PRO A 600 18.60 1.17 -1.72
N VAL A 601 18.32 1.14 -3.03
CA VAL A 601 18.51 -0.03 -3.89
C VAL A 601 19.75 0.11 -4.77
N MET A 602 20.06 1.32 -5.29
CA MET A 602 21.03 1.48 -6.37
C MET A 602 22.13 2.51 -6.09
N ASP A 603 22.10 3.25 -4.97
CA ASP A 603 23.12 4.26 -4.70
C ASP A 603 24.43 3.70 -4.09
N GLY A 604 24.46 2.41 -3.75
CA GLY A 604 25.63 1.69 -3.23
C GLY A 604 26.05 2.05 -1.80
N LYS A 605 25.25 2.85 -1.07
CA LYS A 605 25.66 3.40 0.24
C LYS A 605 24.54 3.56 1.27
N SER A 606 23.26 3.67 0.85
CA SER A 606 22.15 3.96 1.76
C SER A 606 21.48 2.68 2.24
N LEU A 607 21.24 2.60 3.55
CA LEU A 607 20.33 1.62 4.15
C LEU A 607 18.91 2.19 4.12
N LEU A 608 17.91 1.34 3.88
CA LEU A 608 16.51 1.69 4.04
C LEU A 608 16.13 1.58 5.51
N LYS A 609 15.64 2.68 6.10
CA LYS A 609 15.08 2.69 7.45
C LYS A 609 13.57 2.88 7.35
N ILE A 610 12.80 1.97 7.96
CA ILE A 610 11.34 2.02 7.98
C ILE A 610 10.90 2.24 9.42
N TRP A 611 10.22 3.35 9.68
CA TRP A 611 9.73 3.70 11.00
C TRP A 611 8.25 3.38 11.18
N ASN A 612 7.86 3.12 12.43
CA ASN A 612 6.48 3.00 12.84
C ASN A 612 6.31 3.28 14.34
N LEU A 613 5.08 3.32 14.81
CA LEU A 613 4.71 3.46 16.22
C LEU A 613 3.88 2.28 16.72
N ASN A 614 4.03 1.98 18.01
CA ASN A 614 3.13 1.16 18.80
C ASN A 614 2.41 2.06 19.83
N ASN A 615 1.70 1.49 20.80
CA ASN A 615 1.01 2.28 21.82
C ASN A 615 1.95 3.01 22.77
N CYS A 616 3.10 2.41 23.07
CA CYS A 616 4.05 2.94 24.06
C CYS A 616 5.47 3.11 23.54
N THR A 617 5.79 2.66 22.34
CA THR A 617 7.13 2.63 21.75
C THR A 617 7.10 3.01 20.28
N GLY A 618 8.24 3.49 19.78
CA GLY A 618 8.55 3.45 18.34
C GLY A 618 9.19 2.12 17.94
N VAL A 619 9.24 1.89 16.64
CA VAL A 619 9.96 0.77 16.02
C VAL A 619 10.60 1.23 14.71
N ILE A 620 11.84 0.79 14.45
CA ILE A 620 12.59 1.05 13.22
C ILE A 620 13.10 -0.28 12.69
N GLY A 621 12.73 -0.62 11.45
CA GLY A 621 13.38 -1.67 10.69
C GLY A 621 14.48 -1.06 9.80
N VAL A 622 15.66 -1.65 9.80
CA VAL A 622 16.81 -1.24 8.98
C VAL A 622 17.15 -2.36 8.02
N PHE A 623 17.22 -2.05 6.73
CA PHE A 623 17.30 -3.03 5.65
C PHE A 623 18.42 -2.65 4.69
N ASN A 624 19.30 -3.61 4.33
CA ASN A 624 20.22 -3.44 3.22
C ASN A 624 19.59 -3.97 1.93
N CYS A 625 19.02 -3.07 1.12
CA CYS A 625 18.41 -3.38 -0.17
C CYS A 625 19.39 -3.24 -1.35
N GLN A 626 20.65 -2.91 -1.12
CA GLN A 626 21.63 -2.65 -2.18
C GLN A 626 22.12 -3.94 -2.85
N GLY A 627 22.47 -3.84 -4.13
CA GLY A 627 23.21 -4.88 -4.85
C GLY A 627 22.47 -6.16 -5.23
N ALA A 628 21.18 -6.27 -4.88
CA ALA A 628 20.40 -7.48 -5.17
C ALA A 628 19.47 -7.33 -6.36
N GLY A 629 19.12 -6.10 -6.76
CA GLY A 629 18.25 -5.80 -7.88
C GLY A 629 18.48 -4.39 -8.43
N SER A 630 17.80 -4.03 -9.51
CA SER A 630 17.85 -2.69 -10.12
C SER A 630 16.47 -2.24 -10.59
N TRP A 631 16.21 -0.93 -10.50
CA TRP A 631 14.97 -0.31 -11.00
C TRP A 631 15.01 -0.08 -12.52
N PRO A 632 13.89 -0.30 -13.26
CA PRO A 632 12.81 -1.20 -12.93
C PRO A 632 13.32 -2.64 -12.87
N CYS A 633 12.59 -3.56 -12.24
CA CYS A 633 13.00 -4.95 -12.15
C CYS A 633 13.17 -5.58 -13.56
N LEU A 634 14.42 -5.76 -13.97
CA LEU A 634 14.77 -6.46 -15.21
C LEU A 634 15.19 -7.89 -14.84
N GLU A 635 14.60 -8.88 -15.48
CA GLU A 635 14.77 -10.32 -15.19
C GLU A 635 16.22 -10.82 -15.24
N ASN A 636 17.15 -10.07 -15.86
CA ASN A 636 18.53 -10.47 -16.12
C ASN A 636 19.60 -9.63 -15.42
N THR A 637 19.26 -8.85 -14.39
CA THR A 637 20.29 -8.17 -13.63
C THR A 637 21.03 -9.17 -12.77
N VAL A 638 22.30 -9.37 -13.09
CA VAL A 638 23.19 -10.26 -12.35
C VAL A 638 23.41 -9.68 -10.96
N GLN A 639 23.17 -10.49 -9.93
CA GLN A 639 23.53 -10.14 -8.56
C GLN A 639 25.04 -10.04 -8.43
N GLU A 640 25.54 -8.84 -8.27
CA GLU A 640 26.95 -8.61 -7.98
C GLU A 640 27.13 -8.51 -6.46
N ASN A 641 27.75 -9.50 -5.88
CA ASN A 641 28.40 -9.45 -4.57
C ASN A 641 27.51 -9.31 -3.32
N PHE A 642 26.87 -10.42 -2.91
CA PHE A 642 26.09 -10.51 -1.66
C PHE A 642 26.89 -10.29 -0.37
N ASP A 643 28.24 -10.32 -0.43
CA ASP A 643 29.12 -10.11 0.72
C ASP A 643 29.40 -8.64 1.01
N SER A 644 28.93 -7.71 0.18
CA SER A 644 29.09 -6.29 0.44
C SER A 644 28.32 -5.86 1.69
N GLU A 645 29.03 -5.21 2.62
CA GLU A 645 28.46 -4.68 3.85
C GLU A 645 28.33 -3.17 3.76
N ILE A 646 27.17 -2.64 4.14
CA ILE A 646 26.92 -1.20 4.20
C ILE A 646 26.67 -0.81 5.65
N SER A 647 27.37 0.25 6.08
CA SER A 647 27.18 0.84 7.39
C SER A 647 26.33 2.09 7.32
N GLY A 648 25.41 2.23 8.27
CA GLY A 648 24.53 3.38 8.41
C GLY A 648 24.41 3.84 9.86
N LYS A 649 23.73 4.97 10.07
CA LYS A 649 23.43 5.53 11.39
C LYS A 649 21.92 5.48 11.63
N VAL A 650 21.54 5.09 12.84
CA VAL A 650 20.16 5.07 13.30
C VAL A 650 20.02 6.00 14.49
N PHE A 651 19.00 6.83 14.48
CA PHE A 651 18.69 7.78 15.54
C PHE A 651 17.29 7.47 16.12
N PRO A 652 17.08 7.69 17.43
CA PRO A 652 15.71 7.61 17.96
C PRO A 652 14.73 8.56 17.24
N ARG A 653 15.19 9.72 16.78
CA ARG A 653 14.39 10.70 16.00
C ARG A 653 14.04 10.25 14.59
N ASP A 654 14.56 9.11 14.10
CA ASP A 654 14.11 8.50 12.84
C ASP A 654 12.68 7.97 12.93
N VAL A 655 12.15 7.81 14.17
CA VAL A 655 10.74 7.55 14.42
C VAL A 655 9.98 8.88 14.40
N GLU A 656 9.18 9.09 13.39
CA GLU A 656 8.30 10.28 13.30
C GLU A 656 7.13 10.17 14.29
N TYR A 657 6.55 11.31 14.65
CA TYR A 657 5.45 11.42 15.62
C TYR A 657 5.76 10.80 17.00
N PHE A 658 7.02 10.78 17.39
CA PHE A 658 7.46 10.17 18.65
C PHE A 658 6.83 10.82 19.89
N GLU A 659 6.35 12.04 19.78
CA GLU A 659 5.58 12.75 20.82
C GLU A 659 4.27 12.03 21.19
N GLU A 660 3.69 11.23 20.31
CA GLU A 660 2.50 10.43 20.60
C GLU A 660 2.74 9.40 21.72
N VAL A 661 3.98 8.91 21.84
CA VAL A 661 4.37 7.87 22.81
C VAL A 661 5.22 8.41 23.97
N SER A 662 5.96 9.50 23.77
CA SER A 662 6.86 10.04 24.79
C SER A 662 6.12 10.72 25.96
N GLY A 663 5.22 11.66 25.70
CA GLY A 663 4.41 12.32 26.71
C GLY A 663 5.20 13.18 27.71
N LYS A 664 4.54 13.66 28.77
CA LYS A 664 5.09 14.68 29.72
C LYS A 664 6.20 14.18 30.66
N LEU A 665 6.27 12.87 30.90
CA LEU A 665 7.25 12.29 31.84
C LEU A 665 8.56 11.87 31.15
N TRP A 666 8.69 12.14 29.88
CA TRP A 666 9.86 11.77 29.10
C TRP A 666 11.11 12.55 29.52
N THR A 667 12.24 11.86 29.64
CA THR A 667 13.53 12.44 30.04
C THR A 667 14.27 13.16 28.91
N GLY A 668 13.88 12.95 27.65
CA GLY A 668 14.63 13.31 26.46
C GLY A 668 15.46 12.14 25.91
N ASP A 669 15.68 11.09 26.70
CA ASP A 669 16.42 9.89 26.29
C ASP A 669 15.49 8.76 25.90
N CYS A 670 16.00 7.83 25.08
CA CYS A 670 15.34 6.61 24.68
C CYS A 670 16.13 5.38 25.10
N ALA A 671 15.42 4.31 25.42
CA ALA A 671 15.97 2.96 25.48
C ALA A 671 15.78 2.33 24.08
N VAL A 672 16.89 1.95 23.44
CA VAL A 672 16.89 1.36 22.11
C VAL A 672 17.35 -0.08 22.22
N TYR A 673 16.50 -1.02 21.82
CA TYR A 673 16.74 -2.44 21.86
C TYR A 673 16.91 -2.99 20.45
N SER A 674 18.05 -3.64 20.15
CA SER A 674 18.29 -4.35 18.90
C SER A 674 17.77 -5.78 18.98
N PHE A 675 16.94 -6.18 18.06
CA PHE A 675 16.40 -7.54 18.00
C PHE A 675 17.51 -8.58 17.72
N ASN A 676 18.40 -8.32 16.75
CA ASN A 676 19.41 -9.28 16.33
C ASN A 676 20.51 -9.50 17.38
N THR A 677 20.95 -8.43 18.06
CA THR A 677 22.05 -8.52 19.03
C THR A 677 21.57 -8.76 20.45
N GLY A 678 20.28 -8.49 20.73
CA GLY A 678 19.74 -8.47 22.08
C GLY A 678 20.29 -7.34 22.97
N SER A 679 21.01 -6.38 22.40
CA SER A 679 21.65 -5.28 23.11
C SER A 679 20.64 -4.16 23.41
N LEU A 680 20.77 -3.57 24.61
CA LEU A 680 20.00 -2.41 25.04
C LEU A 680 20.92 -1.20 25.20
N PHE A 681 20.57 -0.09 24.55
CA PHE A 681 21.28 1.17 24.59
C PHE A 681 20.41 2.27 25.19
N ARG A 682 20.99 3.17 25.97
CA ARG A 682 20.36 4.43 26.32
C ARG A 682 20.93 5.55 25.47
N LEU A 683 20.11 6.27 24.75
CA LEU A 683 20.51 7.32 23.80
C LEU A 683 19.60 8.53 23.91
N PRO A 684 20.14 9.77 23.91
CA PRO A 684 19.38 10.97 23.56
C PRO A 684 18.82 10.88 22.13
N THR A 685 17.74 11.58 21.87
CA THR A 685 17.06 11.58 20.53
C THR A 685 17.96 11.96 19.40
N ASP A 686 18.95 12.83 19.64
CA ASP A 686 19.85 13.36 18.62
C ASP A 686 21.17 12.58 18.48
N GLU A 687 21.39 11.59 19.34
CA GLU A 687 22.55 10.70 19.22
C GLU A 687 22.22 9.47 18.37
N SER A 688 23.25 8.95 17.68
CA SER A 688 23.13 7.79 16.78
C SER A 688 23.99 6.64 17.22
N PHE A 689 23.58 5.45 16.84
CA PHE A 689 24.41 4.26 16.84
C PHE A 689 24.63 3.75 15.42
N GLY A 690 25.74 3.02 15.21
CA GLY A 690 26.09 2.43 13.92
C GLY A 690 25.43 1.08 13.72
N VAL A 691 24.99 0.82 12.51
CA VAL A 691 24.49 -0.49 12.06
C VAL A 691 25.23 -0.86 10.79
N ALA A 692 25.74 -2.10 10.70
CA ALA A 692 26.38 -2.64 9.51
C ALA A 692 25.62 -3.90 9.07
N LEU A 693 25.18 -3.94 7.81
CA LEU A 693 24.36 -5.01 7.27
C LEU A 693 24.89 -5.45 5.89
N LYS A 694 24.98 -6.75 5.68
CA LYS A 694 25.19 -7.33 4.35
C LYS A 694 23.91 -7.23 3.51
N VAL A 695 24.03 -7.45 2.21
CA VAL A 695 22.88 -7.48 1.27
C VAL A 695 21.81 -8.45 1.77
N MET A 696 20.55 -8.02 1.74
CA MET A 696 19.39 -8.75 2.28
C MET A 696 19.44 -9.05 3.79
N GLN A 697 20.31 -8.41 4.55
CA GLN A 697 20.22 -8.42 6.00
C GLN A 697 19.40 -7.24 6.50
N CYS A 698 18.80 -7.44 7.67
CA CYS A 698 18.01 -6.42 8.36
C CYS A 698 18.21 -6.54 9.88
N ASP A 699 17.87 -5.48 10.60
CA ASP A 699 17.65 -5.50 12.05
C ASP A 699 16.41 -4.68 12.41
N VAL A 700 15.80 -5.00 13.52
CA VAL A 700 14.64 -4.28 14.04
C VAL A 700 14.95 -3.71 15.41
N PHE A 701 14.73 -2.41 15.57
CA PHE A 701 15.00 -1.68 16.79
C PHE A 701 13.69 -1.20 17.44
N THR A 702 13.47 -1.58 18.68
CA THR A 702 12.44 -0.96 19.51
C THR A 702 13.00 0.30 20.14
N VAL A 703 12.34 1.44 19.93
CA VAL A 703 12.73 2.75 20.46
C VAL A 703 11.70 3.16 21.52
N SER A 704 12.07 3.09 22.78
CA SER A 704 11.14 3.35 23.89
C SER A 704 11.53 4.60 24.66
N PRO A 705 10.60 5.58 24.87
CA PRO A 705 10.90 6.78 25.62
C PRO A 705 11.14 6.43 27.11
N ILE A 706 12.28 6.84 27.66
CA ILE A 706 12.58 6.67 29.09
C ILE A 706 11.78 7.73 29.86
N LYS A 707 10.85 7.26 30.72
CA LYS A 707 9.99 8.12 31.53
C LYS A 707 10.39 8.07 33.01
N ILE A 708 10.23 9.21 33.72
CA ILE A 708 10.51 9.31 35.14
C ILE A 708 9.21 9.08 35.92
N TYR A 709 9.23 8.09 36.81
CA TYR A 709 8.16 7.78 37.72
C TYR A 709 8.61 8.05 39.18
N ASN A 710 7.71 8.51 40.01
CA ASN A 710 7.97 8.83 41.43
C ASN A 710 9.27 9.65 41.66
N GLN A 711 9.57 10.59 40.73
CA GLN A 711 10.74 11.49 40.74
C GLN A 711 12.13 10.83 40.59
N THR A 712 12.26 9.51 40.73
CA THR A 712 13.55 8.82 40.79
C THR A 712 13.67 7.61 39.86
N ILE A 713 12.56 6.91 39.57
CA ILE A 713 12.60 5.67 38.80
C ILE A 713 12.49 6.03 37.29
N GLN A 714 13.54 5.72 36.54
CA GLN A 714 13.50 5.83 35.08
C GLN A 714 13.17 4.47 34.47
N PHE A 715 12.13 4.41 33.66
CA PHE A 715 11.61 3.17 33.12
C PHE A 715 11.15 3.35 31.66
N ALA A 716 11.42 2.32 30.83
CA ALA A 716 10.92 2.24 29.46
C ALA A 716 10.65 0.76 29.08
N PRO A 717 9.42 0.42 28.64
CA PRO A 717 9.10 -0.95 28.22
C PRO A 717 9.73 -1.25 26.85
N ILE A 718 10.32 -2.44 26.67
CA ILE A 718 10.74 -2.96 25.37
C ILE A 718 9.63 -3.84 24.77
N GLY A 719 8.99 -4.66 25.61
CA GLY A 719 7.95 -5.61 25.22
C GLY A 719 8.47 -7.03 25.07
N LEU A 720 7.87 -7.82 24.18
CA LEU A 720 8.26 -9.22 23.96
C LEU A 720 9.51 -9.32 23.08
N MET A 721 10.69 -9.52 23.71
CA MET A 721 12.00 -9.50 23.06
C MET A 721 12.21 -10.60 22.00
N ASN A 722 11.36 -11.63 22.00
CA ASN A 722 11.36 -12.69 21.01
C ASN A 722 10.54 -12.35 19.75
N MET A 723 9.90 -11.21 19.69
CA MET A 723 9.10 -10.75 18.56
C MET A 723 9.83 -9.62 17.81
N TYR A 724 9.78 -9.59 16.48
CA TYR A 724 10.36 -8.48 15.70
C TYR A 724 9.79 -7.12 16.13
N ASN A 725 8.46 -7.00 16.26
CA ASN A 725 7.82 -5.82 16.83
C ASN A 725 7.59 -6.00 18.33
N SER A 726 8.67 -6.05 19.11
CA SER A 726 8.62 -6.30 20.56
C SER A 726 7.64 -5.38 21.28
N GLY A 727 7.70 -4.07 20.98
CA GLY A 727 6.89 -3.03 21.60
C GLY A 727 5.39 -3.10 21.28
N GLY A 728 5.02 -3.80 20.21
CA GLY A 728 3.63 -4.06 19.84
C GLY A 728 2.84 -4.91 20.85
N ALA A 729 3.57 -5.58 21.78
CA ALA A 729 2.96 -6.34 22.87
C ALA A 729 2.50 -5.49 24.06
N VAL A 730 2.93 -4.21 24.14
CA VAL A 730 2.65 -3.32 25.27
C VAL A 730 1.47 -2.43 24.96
N ASP A 731 0.39 -2.56 25.72
CA ASP A 731 -0.82 -1.75 25.56
C ASP A 731 -0.77 -0.44 26.35
N SER A 732 -0.29 -0.47 27.62
CA SER A 732 -0.14 0.73 28.46
C SER A 732 0.92 0.57 29.54
N VAL A 733 1.43 1.73 30.02
CA VAL A 733 2.31 1.84 31.20
C VAL A 733 1.74 2.90 32.13
N GLU A 734 1.46 2.53 33.38
CA GLU A 734 0.84 3.37 34.39
C GLU A 734 1.61 3.29 35.72
N PHE A 735 1.63 4.38 36.49
CA PHE A 735 2.16 4.38 37.85
C PHE A 735 1.01 4.50 38.86
N ILE A 736 0.79 3.43 39.62
CA ILE A 736 -0.35 3.33 40.52
C ILE A 736 0.15 2.78 41.86
N ARG A 737 -0.11 3.50 42.97
CA ARG A 737 0.20 3.06 44.37
C ARG A 737 1.65 2.55 44.51
N ASP A 738 2.59 3.37 44.10
CA ASP A 738 4.04 3.10 44.15
C ASP A 738 4.54 1.88 43.34
N ARG A 739 3.77 1.49 42.34
CA ARG A 739 4.13 0.43 41.39
C ARG A 739 4.01 0.92 39.95
N ILE A 740 4.93 0.42 39.12
CA ILE A 740 4.79 0.54 37.67
C ILE A 740 3.98 -0.65 37.17
N HIS A 741 2.84 -0.38 36.56
CA HIS A 741 1.97 -1.36 35.89
C HIS A 741 2.21 -1.30 34.39
N VAL A 742 2.57 -2.44 33.80
CA VAL A 742 2.71 -2.60 32.36
C VAL A 742 1.66 -3.63 31.92
N LYS A 743 0.72 -3.21 31.11
CA LYS A 743 -0.31 -4.08 30.53
C LYS A 743 0.04 -4.44 29.09
N GLY A 744 -0.25 -5.68 28.70
CA GLY A 744 0.01 -6.14 27.36
C GLY A 744 -0.51 -7.55 27.07
N ARG A 745 -0.02 -8.11 25.96
CA ARG A 745 -0.53 -9.38 25.42
C ARG A 745 0.57 -10.29 24.88
N GLY A 746 0.27 -11.60 24.83
CA GLY A 746 1.18 -12.64 24.35
C GLY A 746 2.16 -13.13 25.40
N GLY A 747 2.76 -14.30 25.17
CA GLY A 747 3.77 -14.90 26.03
C GLY A 747 5.15 -14.87 25.43
N GLY A 748 6.17 -14.95 26.28
CA GLY A 748 7.58 -14.91 25.86
C GLY A 748 8.47 -14.17 26.86
N SER A 749 9.62 -13.70 26.41
CA SER A 749 10.57 -12.93 27.21
C SER A 749 10.21 -11.44 27.14
N PHE A 750 9.63 -10.88 28.19
CA PHE A 750 9.38 -9.44 28.30
C PHE A 750 10.63 -8.73 28.77
N GLY A 751 10.99 -7.64 28.09
CA GLY A 751 12.10 -6.74 28.42
C GLY A 751 11.65 -5.32 28.77
N ALA A 752 12.41 -4.66 29.63
CA ALA A 752 12.28 -3.24 29.92
C ALA A 752 13.62 -2.63 30.37
N TYR A 753 13.84 -1.36 30.07
CA TYR A 753 14.88 -0.56 30.74
C TYR A 753 14.37 -0.14 32.12
N SER A 754 15.18 -0.33 33.15
CA SER A 754 14.91 0.18 34.51
C SER A 754 16.16 0.72 35.15
N SER A 755 16.19 1.99 35.57
CA SER A 755 17.36 2.60 36.21
C SER A 755 17.69 1.99 37.57
N THR A 756 16.76 1.26 38.17
CA THR A 756 16.87 0.66 39.50
C THR A 756 16.28 -0.75 39.45
N LYS A 757 16.91 -1.71 40.13
CA LYS A 757 16.38 -3.07 40.27
C LYS A 757 15.07 -3.03 41.07
N PRO A 758 13.96 -3.59 40.54
CA PRO A 758 12.72 -3.74 41.30
C PRO A 758 12.91 -4.63 42.56
N ASN A 759 12.16 -4.35 43.59
CA ASN A 759 12.10 -5.18 44.79
C ASN A 759 11.27 -6.46 44.57
N SER A 760 10.21 -6.34 43.77
CA SER A 760 9.35 -7.48 43.41
C SER A 760 8.64 -7.28 42.09
N CYS A 761 8.25 -8.39 41.47
CA CYS A 761 7.51 -8.46 40.23
C CYS A 761 6.28 -9.34 40.39
N PHE A 762 5.13 -8.87 39.89
CA PHE A 762 3.90 -9.65 39.87
C PHE A 762 3.37 -9.70 38.43
N ILE A 763 2.93 -10.86 37.97
CA ILE A 763 2.17 -11.05 36.72
C ILE A 763 0.76 -11.50 37.08
N ASN A 764 -0.26 -10.72 36.71
CA ASN A 764 -1.67 -11.01 37.07
C ASN A 764 -1.86 -11.35 38.56
N SER A 765 -1.17 -10.59 39.43
CA SER A 765 -1.14 -10.72 40.90
C SER A 765 -0.34 -11.91 41.46
N ASN A 766 0.27 -12.77 40.64
CA ASN A 766 1.19 -13.80 41.07
C ASN A 766 2.61 -13.25 41.18
N ASN A 767 3.32 -13.55 42.25
CA ASN A 767 4.72 -13.16 42.40
C ASN A 767 5.58 -14.02 41.47
N GLU A 768 6.38 -13.36 40.65
CA GLU A 768 7.21 -13.99 39.60
C GLU A 768 8.67 -13.59 39.73
N GLU A 769 9.56 -14.49 39.34
CA GLU A 769 10.97 -14.22 39.26
C GLU A 769 11.32 -13.33 38.06
N PHE A 770 12.33 -12.50 38.22
CA PHE A 770 12.85 -11.65 37.15
C PHE A 770 14.37 -11.61 37.21
N LYS A 771 14.98 -11.28 36.06
CA LYS A 771 16.42 -11.01 35.93
C LYS A 771 16.64 -9.50 35.75
N PHE A 772 17.70 -8.99 36.33
CA PHE A 772 18.11 -7.60 36.17
C PHE A 772 19.62 -7.55 35.94
N SER A 773 20.02 -6.96 34.81
CA SER A 773 21.40 -6.67 34.46
C SER A 773 21.71 -5.22 34.86
N ALA A 774 22.68 -5.04 35.75
CA ALA A 774 23.11 -3.70 36.17
C ALA A 774 24.06 -3.06 35.12
N GLU A 775 24.54 -3.80 34.15
CA GLU A 775 25.47 -3.32 33.13
C GLU A 775 24.73 -2.44 32.10
N ASP A 776 23.57 -2.92 31.61
CA ASP A 776 22.75 -2.24 30.60
C ASP A 776 21.37 -1.81 31.12
N ASN A 777 21.11 -2.02 32.44
CA ASN A 777 19.82 -1.74 33.06
C ASN A 777 18.63 -2.52 32.46
N LEU A 778 18.89 -3.71 31.89
CA LEU A 778 17.86 -4.56 31.30
C LEU A 778 17.17 -5.41 32.37
N LEU A 779 15.88 -5.19 32.52
CA LEU A 779 14.97 -6.04 33.27
C LEU A 779 14.35 -7.08 32.32
N THR A 780 14.42 -8.36 32.66
CA THR A 780 13.81 -9.45 31.86
C THR A 780 12.86 -10.27 32.74
N ILE A 781 11.68 -10.54 32.22
CA ILE A 781 10.61 -11.30 32.89
C ILE A 781 10.09 -12.35 31.92
N THR A 782 9.93 -13.60 32.38
CA THR A 782 9.37 -14.67 31.55
C THR A 782 7.85 -14.72 31.71
N ILE A 783 7.11 -14.50 30.62
CA ILE A 783 5.65 -14.63 30.57
C ILE A 783 5.33 -16.01 29.97
N PRO A 784 4.51 -16.85 30.63
CA PRO A 784 4.13 -18.16 30.08
C PRO A 784 3.55 -18.03 28.67
N SER A 785 3.93 -18.92 27.77
CA SER A 785 3.58 -18.88 26.33
C SER A 785 2.08 -18.93 26.04
N ILE A 786 1.29 -19.55 26.96
CA ILE A 786 -0.17 -19.64 26.85
C ILE A 786 -0.91 -18.37 27.29
N THR A 787 -0.19 -17.37 27.84
CA THR A 787 -0.79 -16.14 28.37
C THR A 787 -1.28 -15.26 27.23
N LYS A 788 -2.57 -14.91 27.24
CA LYS A 788 -3.16 -14.04 26.22
C LYS A 788 -2.99 -12.56 26.54
N SER A 789 -3.18 -12.19 27.84
CA SER A 789 -3.02 -10.83 28.35
C SER A 789 -2.40 -10.85 29.73
N TRP A 790 -1.66 -9.80 30.06
CA TRP A 790 -0.95 -9.69 31.33
C TRP A 790 -0.93 -8.25 31.86
N ASP A 791 -0.86 -8.14 33.20
CA ASP A 791 -0.54 -6.93 33.95
C ASP A 791 0.70 -7.24 34.80
N ILE A 792 1.84 -6.68 34.42
CA ILE A 792 3.09 -6.76 35.15
C ILE A 792 3.13 -5.60 36.12
N ALA A 793 3.20 -5.86 37.44
CA ALA A 793 3.33 -4.86 38.48
C ALA A 793 4.70 -4.93 39.12
N LEU A 794 5.51 -3.87 38.98
CA LEU A 794 6.86 -3.72 39.51
C LEU A 794 6.86 -2.80 40.72
N SER A 795 7.37 -3.28 41.88
CA SER A 795 7.57 -2.46 43.09
C SER A 795 9.03 -2.06 43.20
N TYR A 796 9.31 -0.81 43.63
CA TYR A 796 10.66 -0.27 43.79
C TYR A 796 10.94 0.13 45.21
#